data_bc6e0ba2bf982bd57f9ad9a5af11ff99
#
_entry.id   bc6e0ba2bf982bd57f9ad9a5af11ff99
#
_cell.length_a   1.000
_cell.length_b   1.000
_cell.length_c   1.000
_cell.angle_alpha   90.00
_cell.angle_beta   90.00
_cell.angle_gamma   90.00
#
_symmetry.space_group_name_H-M   'P 1'
#
loop_
_entity.id
_entity.type
_entity.pdbx_description
1 polymer ?
#
loop_
_entity_poly.entity_id
_entity_poly.type
_entity_poly.pdbx_seq_one_letter_code
_entity_poly.pdbx_strand_id
1 'polypeptide(L)'
;MEHIPQVFWLIPIASVCALGMAWYFFKSMMKAEEGTPRMVEIAEYVRRGAMAYLKQQYKVVLIVFVVLAIVFAIMAYGFNAQNEWVPFAFLTGGFFSGLAGFFGMKTATYASARTANAARNGLNDGLKIAFRSGAVMGLVVVGLGLLDIALWFIVLTWFYSDKMTTSEMLITITTTMLTFGMGASTQALFARVGGGIYTKAADVGADLVGKVEANIPEDDPRNPATIADNVGDNVGDVAGMGADLYESYCGSILSTAALGATAFAASSGDMQLKAVIAPMLIAAVGVFLSLFGIFLVRTKEGATMKDLLHALGLGTNTAAVLIAAVSFLILYLLGLENWLGVSFSVIAGLAAGVIIGQATEYYTSQSYMPTKAISEASHTGAATVIIKGIGTGMISTCIPVLSISVAIMLSYLCANGFDMSMSALSIQHGLYGIGIAAVGMLSTLGITLATDAYGPIADNAGGNAEMSELGAEVRQRTDALDALGNTTAATGKGFAIGSAALTALALLASYIEEIKIAMARVGTQMTNVAGETIDATKATIPDFMNFFQVNLMNPKVLVGAFIGAMAAFLFCGLTMGAVGRAAGKMVEEVRRQFREIKGILEGTGTPDYGRCVEISTQSAQHEMIIPSLLAIIIPVVVGLLLGVAGVLGLLVGGLAAGFTLAVFMSNAGGAWDNAKKYVEEGNFGGKGSDAHKATIVGDTVGDPFKDTSGPSLNILIKLMSMVSIVMAGPTVACL
;
A
#
# COMPACT_ATOMS: atom_id res chain seq x y z
N MET A 1 6.37 -31.48 -14.36
CA MET A 1 7.37 -30.93 -13.43
C MET A 1 8.76 -30.78 -14.05
N GLU A 2 9.03 -31.45 -15.16
CA GLU A 2 10.31 -31.32 -15.87
C GLU A 2 10.59 -29.92 -16.48
N HIS A 3 9.55 -29.10 -16.61
CA HIS A 3 9.65 -27.74 -17.18
C HIS A 3 9.94 -26.64 -16.16
N ILE A 4 9.97 -26.92 -14.86
CA ILE A 4 10.23 -25.95 -13.80
C ILE A 4 11.69 -26.06 -13.37
N PRO A 5 12.53 -25.01 -13.55
CA PRO A 5 13.93 -25.05 -13.16
C PRO A 5 14.11 -25.20 -11.64
N GLN A 6 15.19 -25.85 -11.24
CA GLN A 6 15.46 -26.10 -9.80
C GLN A 6 15.52 -24.80 -8.99
N VAL A 7 15.99 -23.71 -9.57
CA VAL A 7 16.10 -22.40 -8.90
C VAL A 7 14.74 -21.82 -8.51
N PHE A 8 13.66 -22.17 -9.22
CA PHE A 8 12.30 -21.74 -8.91
C PHE A 8 11.87 -22.13 -7.49
N TRP A 9 12.32 -23.30 -6.99
CA TRP A 9 11.93 -23.77 -5.67
C TRP A 9 12.40 -22.90 -4.52
N LEU A 10 13.33 -21.96 -4.77
CA LEU A 10 13.69 -20.94 -3.80
C LEU A 10 12.49 -20.03 -3.43
N ILE A 11 11.54 -19.84 -4.35
CA ILE A 11 10.37 -18.96 -4.16
C ILE A 11 9.42 -19.54 -3.10
N PRO A 12 8.87 -20.78 -3.24
CA PRO A 12 8.04 -21.35 -2.20
C PRO A 12 8.81 -21.60 -0.90
N ILE A 13 10.12 -21.87 -0.93
CA ILE A 13 10.94 -21.99 0.28
C ILE A 13 10.99 -20.65 1.02
N ALA A 14 11.21 -19.54 0.32
CA ALA A 14 11.20 -18.20 0.91
C ALA A 14 9.84 -17.86 1.53
N SER A 15 8.73 -18.21 0.84
CA SER A 15 7.38 -18.07 1.37
C SER A 15 7.19 -18.85 2.68
N VAL A 16 7.53 -20.13 2.71
CA VAL A 16 7.41 -20.97 3.92
C VAL A 16 8.29 -20.43 5.05
N CYS A 17 9.52 -19.98 4.75
CA CYS A 17 10.40 -19.36 5.73
C CYS A 17 9.79 -18.08 6.30
N ALA A 18 9.22 -17.18 5.45
CA ALA A 18 8.56 -15.97 5.90
C ALA A 18 7.39 -16.27 6.85
N LEU A 19 6.50 -17.16 6.45
CA LEU A 19 5.33 -17.56 7.25
C LEU A 19 5.74 -18.30 8.54
N GLY A 20 6.77 -19.15 8.49
CA GLY A 20 7.32 -19.82 9.66
C GLY A 20 7.93 -18.85 10.68
N MET A 21 8.67 -17.83 10.19
CA MET A 21 9.22 -16.77 11.04
C MET A 21 8.14 -15.82 11.58
N ALA A 22 7.12 -15.50 10.79
CA ALA A 22 5.95 -14.77 11.26
C ALA A 22 5.27 -15.51 12.42
N TRP A 23 5.06 -16.81 12.26
CA TRP A 23 4.52 -17.65 13.33
C TRP A 23 5.42 -17.67 14.58
N TYR A 24 6.74 -17.77 14.40
CA TYR A 24 7.69 -17.72 15.50
C TYR A 24 7.62 -16.37 16.25
N PHE A 25 7.61 -15.23 15.56
CA PHE A 25 7.50 -13.92 16.18
C PHE A 25 6.15 -13.74 16.87
N PHE A 26 5.05 -14.17 16.26
CA PHE A 26 3.72 -14.16 16.88
C PHE A 26 3.70 -14.98 18.17
N LYS A 27 4.21 -16.21 18.16
CA LYS A 27 4.31 -17.05 19.36
C LYS A 27 5.23 -16.45 20.42
N SER A 28 6.31 -15.81 20.03
CA SER A 28 7.22 -15.12 20.95
C SER A 28 6.53 -13.93 21.63
N MET A 29 5.77 -13.13 20.87
CA MET A 29 4.98 -12.02 21.39
C MET A 29 3.90 -12.53 22.35
N MET A 30 3.18 -13.59 22.01
CA MET A 30 2.12 -14.17 22.85
C MET A 30 2.62 -14.73 24.19
N LYS A 31 3.94 -14.97 24.35
CA LYS A 31 4.53 -15.36 25.64
C LYS A 31 4.71 -14.19 26.60
N ALA A 32 4.74 -12.96 26.10
CA ALA A 32 4.79 -11.77 26.93
C ALA A 32 3.44 -11.55 27.61
N GLU A 33 3.48 -11.10 28.86
CA GLU A 33 2.26 -10.81 29.64
C GLU A 33 1.57 -9.54 29.14
N GLU A 34 0.25 -9.53 29.16
CA GLU A 34 -0.56 -8.36 28.79
C GLU A 34 -0.56 -7.26 29.87
N GLY A 35 -0.15 -7.58 31.08
CA GLY A 35 -0.05 -6.65 32.19
C GLY A 35 -1.20 -6.74 33.19
N THR A 36 -1.67 -5.59 33.67
CA THR A 36 -2.70 -5.52 34.70
C THR A 36 -4.08 -5.95 34.17
N PRO A 37 -5.04 -6.33 35.07
CA PRO A 37 -6.41 -6.66 34.64
C PRO A 37 -7.08 -5.55 33.83
N ARG A 38 -6.78 -4.28 34.12
CA ARG A 38 -7.33 -3.13 33.40
C ARG A 38 -6.75 -3.05 31.97
N MET A 39 -5.45 -3.30 31.81
CA MET A 39 -4.80 -3.38 30.48
C MET A 39 -5.42 -4.46 29.60
N VAL A 40 -5.69 -5.63 30.19
CA VAL A 40 -6.34 -6.76 29.52
C VAL A 40 -7.77 -6.42 29.10
N GLU A 41 -8.53 -5.76 29.97
CA GLU A 41 -9.90 -5.33 29.69
C GLU A 41 -9.96 -4.36 28.51
N ILE A 42 -9.10 -3.33 28.50
CA ILE A 42 -9.01 -2.35 27.40
C ILE A 42 -8.63 -3.04 26.09
N ALA A 43 -7.59 -3.88 26.12
CA ALA A 43 -7.15 -4.64 24.94
C ALA A 43 -8.28 -5.55 24.40
N GLU A 44 -9.14 -6.09 25.29
CA GLU A 44 -10.27 -6.92 24.87
C GLU A 44 -11.37 -6.09 24.18
N TYR A 45 -11.65 -4.86 24.64
CA TYR A 45 -12.57 -3.95 23.95
C TYR A 45 -12.06 -3.65 22.52
N VAL A 46 -10.78 -3.35 22.37
CA VAL A 46 -10.17 -3.09 21.05
C VAL A 46 -10.24 -4.34 20.16
N ARG A 47 -9.90 -5.53 20.67
CA ARG A 47 -9.99 -6.79 19.92
C ARG A 47 -11.40 -7.09 19.43
N ARG A 48 -12.39 -6.92 20.29
CA ARG A 48 -13.81 -7.15 19.93
C ARG A 48 -14.28 -6.16 18.87
N GLY A 49 -13.93 -4.88 19.04
CA GLY A 49 -14.27 -3.83 18.07
C GLY A 49 -13.66 -4.10 16.70
N ALA A 50 -12.36 -4.37 16.65
CA ALA A 50 -11.64 -4.67 15.40
C ALA A 50 -12.20 -5.91 14.68
N MET A 51 -12.51 -6.97 15.43
CA MET A 51 -13.09 -8.19 14.87
C MET A 51 -14.52 -7.96 14.35
N ALA A 52 -15.32 -7.18 15.07
CA ALA A 52 -16.69 -6.83 14.66
C ALA A 52 -16.66 -6.03 13.33
N TYR A 53 -15.77 -5.05 13.23
CA TYR A 53 -15.56 -4.28 12.01
C TYR A 53 -15.17 -5.17 10.83
N LEU A 54 -14.10 -5.99 10.97
CA LEU A 54 -13.63 -6.86 9.87
C LEU A 54 -14.71 -7.85 9.43
N LYS A 55 -15.44 -8.43 10.36
CA LYS A 55 -16.53 -9.36 10.02
C LYS A 55 -17.61 -8.68 9.18
N GLN A 56 -17.93 -7.43 9.47
CA GLN A 56 -18.91 -6.66 8.69
C GLN A 56 -18.33 -6.25 7.34
N GLN A 57 -17.09 -5.79 7.30
CA GLN A 57 -16.41 -5.41 6.06
C GLN A 57 -16.31 -6.60 5.09
N TYR A 58 -15.89 -7.76 5.57
CA TYR A 58 -15.76 -8.95 4.72
C TYR A 58 -17.11 -9.43 4.17
N LYS A 59 -18.23 -9.21 4.86
CA LYS A 59 -19.56 -9.47 4.30
C LYS A 59 -19.86 -8.59 3.08
N VAL A 60 -19.58 -7.30 3.18
CA VAL A 60 -19.81 -6.35 2.08
C VAL A 60 -18.89 -6.69 0.91
N VAL A 61 -17.61 -6.90 1.17
CA VAL A 61 -16.62 -7.26 0.16
C VAL A 61 -16.99 -8.59 -0.52
N LEU A 62 -17.42 -9.60 0.24
CA LEU A 62 -17.83 -10.89 -0.31
C LEU A 62 -18.96 -10.74 -1.34
N ILE A 63 -19.94 -9.87 -1.09
CA ILE A 63 -21.02 -9.60 -2.04
C ILE A 63 -20.44 -9.04 -3.35
N VAL A 64 -19.54 -8.06 -3.26
CA VAL A 64 -18.89 -7.48 -4.45
C VAL A 64 -18.08 -8.55 -5.19
N PHE A 65 -17.33 -9.39 -4.47
CA PHE A 65 -16.53 -10.46 -5.06
C PHE A 65 -17.38 -11.51 -5.78
N VAL A 66 -18.51 -11.91 -5.19
CA VAL A 66 -19.44 -12.86 -5.83
C VAL A 66 -20.01 -12.26 -7.11
N VAL A 67 -20.44 -11.00 -7.08
CA VAL A 67 -20.98 -10.33 -8.28
C VAL A 67 -19.92 -10.23 -9.37
N LEU A 68 -18.72 -9.77 -9.06
CA LEU A 68 -17.64 -9.66 -10.06
C LEU A 68 -17.18 -11.03 -10.57
N ALA A 69 -17.07 -12.04 -9.69
CA ALA A 69 -16.73 -13.41 -10.12
C ALA A 69 -17.75 -13.99 -11.09
N ILE A 70 -19.06 -13.73 -10.88
CA ILE A 70 -20.12 -14.14 -11.82
C ILE A 70 -19.96 -13.40 -13.16
N VAL A 71 -19.69 -12.09 -13.14
CA VAL A 71 -19.44 -11.31 -14.37
C VAL A 71 -18.25 -11.89 -15.13
N PHE A 72 -17.13 -12.16 -14.45
CA PHE A 72 -15.93 -12.74 -15.08
C PHE A 72 -16.19 -14.17 -15.58
N ALA A 73 -16.96 -14.98 -14.87
CA ALA A 73 -17.35 -16.30 -15.33
C ALA A 73 -18.19 -16.23 -16.62
N ILE A 74 -19.14 -15.30 -16.71
CA ILE A 74 -19.91 -15.05 -17.93
C ILE A 74 -18.99 -14.60 -19.08
N MET A 75 -18.03 -13.70 -18.82
CA MET A 75 -17.07 -13.24 -19.82
C MET A 75 -16.14 -14.36 -20.29
N ALA A 76 -15.67 -15.23 -19.38
CA ALA A 76 -14.77 -16.33 -19.69
C ALA A 76 -15.48 -17.49 -20.40
N TYR A 77 -16.60 -17.97 -19.85
CA TYR A 77 -17.28 -19.19 -20.33
C TYR A 77 -18.43 -18.91 -21.30
N GLY A 78 -19.08 -17.74 -21.20
CA GLY A 78 -20.18 -17.34 -22.07
C GLY A 78 -19.73 -16.70 -23.37
N PHE A 79 -18.77 -15.78 -23.29
CA PHE A 79 -18.31 -14.97 -24.42
C PHE A 79 -16.92 -15.33 -24.92
N ASN A 80 -16.16 -16.19 -24.24
CA ASN A 80 -14.74 -16.48 -24.50
C ASN A 80 -13.85 -15.21 -24.58
N ALA A 81 -14.24 -14.16 -23.86
CA ALA A 81 -13.56 -12.87 -23.87
C ALA A 81 -12.33 -12.85 -22.97
N GLN A 82 -12.18 -13.84 -22.09
CA GLN A 82 -11.09 -13.97 -21.12
C GLN A 82 -10.64 -15.43 -20.98
N ASN A 83 -9.50 -15.62 -20.29
CA ASN A 83 -9.04 -16.96 -19.91
C ASN A 83 -10.00 -17.59 -18.89
N GLU A 84 -10.17 -18.90 -18.97
CA GLU A 84 -11.07 -19.69 -18.09
C GLU A 84 -10.69 -19.64 -16.60
N TRP A 85 -9.43 -19.34 -16.27
CA TRP A 85 -8.93 -19.25 -14.90
C TRP A 85 -9.13 -17.89 -14.23
N VAL A 86 -9.53 -16.85 -14.99
CA VAL A 86 -9.70 -15.48 -14.48
C VAL A 86 -10.63 -15.38 -13.26
N PRO A 87 -11.82 -16.01 -13.23
CA PRO A 87 -12.70 -15.90 -12.06
C PRO A 87 -12.05 -16.47 -10.79
N PHE A 88 -11.29 -17.56 -10.92
CA PHE A 88 -10.63 -18.23 -9.79
C PHE A 88 -9.42 -17.40 -9.31
N ALA A 89 -8.61 -16.89 -10.23
CA ALA A 89 -7.49 -16.03 -9.91
C ALA A 89 -7.94 -14.77 -9.17
N PHE A 90 -9.02 -14.13 -9.63
CA PHE A 90 -9.64 -12.99 -8.96
C PHE A 90 -10.03 -13.31 -7.50
N LEU A 91 -10.69 -14.45 -7.27
CA LEU A 91 -11.13 -14.86 -5.93
C LEU A 91 -9.95 -15.15 -5.00
N THR A 92 -8.89 -15.83 -5.47
CA THR A 92 -7.72 -16.15 -4.64
C THR A 92 -6.94 -14.90 -4.27
N GLY A 93 -6.73 -13.96 -5.20
CA GLY A 93 -6.07 -12.70 -4.92
C GLY A 93 -6.75 -11.90 -3.82
N GLY A 94 -8.08 -11.79 -3.88
CA GLY A 94 -8.87 -11.15 -2.82
C GLY A 94 -8.81 -11.89 -1.49
N PHE A 95 -8.86 -13.21 -1.51
CA PHE A 95 -8.76 -14.04 -0.32
C PHE A 95 -7.41 -13.86 0.40
N PHE A 96 -6.28 -13.99 -0.30
CA PHE A 96 -4.96 -13.84 0.31
C PHE A 96 -4.69 -12.40 0.77
N SER A 97 -5.15 -11.39 0.04
CA SER A 97 -5.06 -9.98 0.45
C SER A 97 -5.85 -9.74 1.76
N GLY A 98 -7.08 -10.23 1.84
CA GLY A 98 -7.88 -10.15 3.06
C GLY A 98 -7.28 -10.92 4.22
N LEU A 99 -6.71 -12.09 3.96
CA LEU A 99 -6.02 -12.91 4.96
C LEU A 99 -4.78 -12.21 5.53
N ALA A 100 -4.01 -11.51 4.68
CA ALA A 100 -2.87 -10.71 5.12
C ALA A 100 -3.30 -9.58 6.08
N GLY A 101 -4.35 -8.83 5.73
CA GLY A 101 -4.94 -7.81 6.60
C GLY A 101 -5.46 -8.38 7.93
N PHE A 102 -6.13 -9.54 7.90
CA PHE A 102 -6.63 -10.21 9.08
C PHE A 102 -5.52 -10.61 10.06
N PHE A 103 -4.45 -11.24 9.60
CA PHE A 103 -3.34 -11.65 10.46
C PHE A 103 -2.57 -10.44 11.01
N GLY A 104 -2.42 -9.36 10.21
CA GLY A 104 -1.84 -8.11 10.67
C GLY A 104 -2.62 -7.51 11.82
N MET A 105 -3.90 -7.25 11.63
CA MET A 105 -4.80 -6.70 12.63
C MET A 105 -4.84 -7.58 13.91
N LYS A 106 -4.97 -8.89 13.74
CA LYS A 106 -4.96 -9.82 14.87
C LYS A 106 -3.67 -9.70 15.68
N THR A 107 -2.52 -9.63 15.00
CA THR A 107 -1.23 -9.48 15.68
C THR A 107 -1.14 -8.15 16.42
N ALA A 108 -1.52 -7.04 15.77
CA ALA A 108 -1.45 -5.71 16.36
C ALA A 108 -2.33 -5.58 17.61
N THR A 109 -3.57 -6.06 17.56
CA THR A 109 -4.49 -6.03 18.71
C THR A 109 -4.04 -6.88 19.91
N TYR A 110 -3.21 -7.90 19.69
CA TYR A 110 -2.59 -8.66 20.78
C TYR A 110 -1.25 -8.07 21.23
N ALA A 111 -0.60 -7.27 20.40
CA ALA A 111 0.71 -6.70 20.69
C ALA A 111 0.66 -5.44 21.55
N SER A 112 -0.35 -4.58 21.38
CA SER A 112 -0.41 -3.24 21.99
C SER A 112 -0.29 -3.26 23.51
N ALA A 113 -1.14 -4.01 24.23
CA ALA A 113 -1.06 -4.13 25.70
C ALA A 113 0.27 -4.77 26.13
N ARG A 114 0.78 -5.76 25.41
CA ARG A 114 2.07 -6.39 25.70
C ARG A 114 3.25 -5.43 25.51
N THR A 115 3.16 -4.53 24.52
CA THR A 115 4.12 -3.45 24.30
C THR A 115 4.09 -2.46 25.46
N ALA A 116 2.90 -2.02 25.89
CA ALA A 116 2.74 -1.13 27.03
C ALA A 116 3.27 -1.76 28.33
N ASN A 117 2.97 -3.03 28.58
CA ASN A 117 3.50 -3.74 29.74
C ASN A 117 5.02 -3.92 29.68
N ALA A 118 5.59 -4.20 28.52
CA ALA A 118 7.05 -4.28 28.34
C ALA A 118 7.75 -2.94 28.54
N ALA A 119 7.11 -1.84 28.12
CA ALA A 119 7.60 -0.49 28.35
C ALA A 119 7.73 -0.11 29.86
N ARG A 120 7.03 -0.80 30.75
CA ARG A 120 7.23 -0.66 32.20
C ARG A 120 8.66 -1.06 32.62
N ASN A 121 9.24 -2.05 31.95
CA ASN A 121 10.60 -2.51 32.25
C ASN A 121 11.67 -1.69 31.54
N GLY A 122 11.38 -1.16 30.35
CA GLY A 122 12.31 -0.35 29.58
C GLY A 122 11.85 -0.05 28.15
N LEU A 123 12.42 1.01 27.58
CA LEU A 123 12.13 1.48 26.23
C LEU A 123 12.46 0.38 25.18
N ASN A 124 13.62 -0.28 25.32
CA ASN A 124 14.07 -1.31 24.38
C ASN A 124 13.16 -2.55 24.41
N ASP A 125 12.63 -2.91 25.56
CA ASP A 125 11.72 -4.06 25.68
C ASP A 125 10.37 -3.77 24.98
N GLY A 126 9.85 -2.55 25.14
CA GLY A 126 8.68 -2.09 24.39
C GLY A 126 8.92 -2.09 22.88
N LEU A 127 10.01 -1.47 22.41
CA LEU A 127 10.39 -1.45 21.01
C LEU A 127 10.52 -2.86 20.43
N LYS A 128 11.15 -3.78 21.13
CA LYS A 128 11.36 -5.14 20.67
C LYS A 128 10.04 -5.89 20.43
N ILE A 129 9.05 -5.73 21.33
CA ILE A 129 7.74 -6.37 21.16
C ILE A 129 6.99 -5.72 20.01
N ALA A 130 6.89 -4.39 19.99
CA ALA A 130 6.17 -3.67 18.94
C ALA A 130 6.76 -3.94 17.55
N PHE A 131 8.07 -3.81 17.39
CA PHE A 131 8.74 -4.01 16.09
C PHE A 131 8.67 -5.46 15.59
N ARG A 132 8.86 -6.45 16.46
CA ARG A 132 8.71 -7.87 16.07
C ARG A 132 7.27 -8.22 15.73
N SER A 133 6.30 -7.57 16.36
CA SER A 133 4.89 -7.74 16.03
C SER A 133 4.56 -7.09 14.68
N GLY A 134 5.13 -5.91 14.40
CA GLY A 134 5.10 -5.32 13.06
C GLY A 134 5.75 -6.22 12.00
N ALA A 135 6.86 -6.89 12.35
CA ALA A 135 7.52 -7.83 11.46
C ALA A 135 6.66 -9.06 11.12
N VAL A 136 5.74 -9.48 12.00
CA VAL A 136 4.75 -10.52 11.65
C VAL A 136 3.94 -10.08 10.44
N MET A 137 3.48 -8.82 10.43
CA MET A 137 2.71 -8.27 9.32
C MET A 137 3.53 -8.28 8.02
N GLY A 138 4.75 -7.74 8.04
CA GLY A 138 5.61 -7.71 6.86
C GLY A 138 5.88 -9.11 6.29
N LEU A 139 6.18 -10.07 7.15
CA LEU A 139 6.48 -11.44 6.75
C LEU A 139 5.23 -12.20 6.26
N VAL A 140 4.05 -11.94 6.83
CA VAL A 140 2.80 -12.53 6.35
C VAL A 140 2.48 -12.01 4.96
N VAL A 141 2.61 -10.71 4.70
CA VAL A 141 2.33 -10.11 3.40
C VAL A 141 3.25 -10.69 2.32
N VAL A 142 4.56 -10.67 2.51
CA VAL A 142 5.49 -11.20 1.50
C VAL A 142 5.40 -12.72 1.39
N GLY A 143 5.17 -13.42 2.49
CA GLY A 143 5.01 -14.87 2.51
C GLY A 143 3.77 -15.35 1.77
N LEU A 144 2.61 -14.76 2.04
CA LEU A 144 1.36 -15.09 1.34
C LEU A 144 1.42 -14.67 -0.13
N GLY A 145 2.04 -13.52 -0.45
CA GLY A 145 2.21 -13.07 -1.83
C GLY A 145 3.04 -14.06 -2.67
N LEU A 146 4.21 -14.47 -2.16
CA LEU A 146 5.04 -15.47 -2.85
C LEU A 146 4.36 -16.85 -2.90
N LEU A 147 3.58 -17.21 -1.89
CA LEU A 147 2.83 -18.48 -1.89
C LEU A 147 1.81 -18.50 -3.02
N ASP A 148 0.99 -17.45 -3.14
CA ASP A 148 -0.05 -17.34 -4.16
C ASP A 148 0.56 -17.36 -5.56
N ILE A 149 1.62 -16.55 -5.78
CA ILE A 149 2.37 -16.52 -7.05
C ILE A 149 2.93 -17.91 -7.39
N ALA A 150 3.58 -18.59 -6.44
CA ALA A 150 4.18 -19.89 -6.68
C ALA A 150 3.13 -20.96 -6.98
N LEU A 151 2.02 -20.97 -6.24
CA LEU A 151 0.92 -21.93 -6.46
C LEU A 151 0.30 -21.75 -7.85
N TRP A 152 -0.03 -20.52 -8.25
CA TRP A 152 -0.58 -20.25 -9.57
C TRP A 152 0.40 -20.62 -10.69
N PHE A 153 1.67 -20.26 -10.55
CA PHE A 153 2.69 -20.62 -11.54
C PHE A 153 2.81 -22.14 -11.72
N ILE A 154 2.86 -22.89 -10.62
CA ILE A 154 2.94 -24.38 -10.64
C ILE A 154 1.68 -24.98 -11.29
N VAL A 155 0.49 -24.55 -10.84
CA VAL A 155 -0.78 -25.10 -11.32
C VAL A 155 -0.98 -24.83 -12.82
N LEU A 156 -0.75 -23.60 -13.26
CA LEU A 156 -0.94 -23.23 -14.67
C LEU A 156 0.16 -23.87 -15.55
N THR A 157 1.40 -23.95 -15.08
CA THR A 157 2.46 -24.67 -15.82
C THR A 157 2.08 -26.15 -15.99
N TRP A 158 1.59 -26.80 -14.94
CA TRP A 158 1.12 -28.18 -15.04
C TRP A 158 -0.06 -28.34 -16.00
N PHE A 159 -0.99 -27.39 -16.02
CA PHE A 159 -2.18 -27.45 -16.87
C PHE A 159 -1.91 -27.20 -18.35
N TYR A 160 -0.95 -26.32 -18.66
CA TYR A 160 -0.67 -25.89 -20.05
C TYR A 160 0.56 -26.57 -20.69
N SER A 161 1.42 -27.27 -19.92
CA SER A 161 2.68 -27.84 -20.40
C SER A 161 2.56 -28.74 -21.64
N ASP A 162 1.48 -29.49 -21.75
CA ASP A 162 1.23 -30.43 -22.84
C ASP A 162 0.29 -29.85 -23.94
N LYS A 163 -0.15 -28.60 -23.79
CA LYS A 163 -1.19 -28.01 -24.67
C LYS A 163 -0.67 -26.89 -25.55
N MET A 164 0.45 -26.27 -25.19
CA MET A 164 0.97 -25.07 -25.85
C MET A 164 2.49 -25.14 -25.98
N THR A 165 3.06 -24.33 -26.87
CA THR A 165 4.51 -24.10 -26.93
C THR A 165 4.98 -23.38 -25.67
N THR A 166 6.24 -23.50 -25.29
CA THR A 166 6.79 -22.85 -24.10
C THR A 166 6.53 -21.35 -24.07
N SER A 167 6.69 -20.67 -25.22
CA SER A 167 6.48 -19.22 -25.31
C SER A 167 5.01 -18.84 -25.11
N GLU A 168 4.08 -19.52 -25.80
CA GLU A 168 2.64 -19.29 -25.63
C GLU A 168 2.18 -19.60 -24.19
N MET A 169 2.70 -20.67 -23.60
CA MET A 169 2.42 -21.06 -22.25
C MET A 169 2.82 -19.98 -21.25
N LEU A 170 4.06 -19.46 -21.33
CA LEU A 170 4.55 -18.45 -20.41
C LEU A 170 3.78 -17.14 -20.50
N ILE A 171 3.42 -16.70 -21.73
CA ILE A 171 2.58 -15.52 -21.94
C ILE A 171 1.19 -15.75 -21.33
N THR A 172 0.57 -16.89 -21.60
CA THR A 172 -0.77 -17.22 -21.09
C THR A 172 -0.78 -17.32 -19.56
N ILE A 173 0.23 -17.94 -18.95
CA ILE A 173 0.34 -18.07 -17.48
C ILE A 173 0.48 -16.69 -16.85
N THR A 174 1.41 -15.88 -17.32
CA THR A 174 1.70 -14.58 -16.70
C THR A 174 0.55 -13.59 -16.84
N THR A 175 -0.13 -13.55 -17.97
CA THR A 175 -1.32 -12.70 -18.17
C THR A 175 -2.52 -13.19 -17.34
N THR A 176 -2.70 -14.51 -17.23
CA THR A 176 -3.74 -15.07 -16.34
C THR A 176 -3.44 -14.73 -14.88
N MET A 177 -2.18 -14.86 -14.44
CA MET A 177 -1.79 -14.52 -13.08
C MET A 177 -1.97 -13.04 -12.75
N LEU A 178 -1.85 -12.11 -13.71
CA LEU A 178 -2.15 -10.70 -13.49
C LEU A 178 -3.58 -10.47 -12.97
N THR A 179 -4.53 -11.31 -13.33
CA THR A 179 -5.92 -11.12 -12.93
C THR A 179 -6.18 -11.39 -11.45
N PHE A 180 -5.34 -12.15 -10.75
CA PHE A 180 -5.45 -12.23 -9.29
C PHE A 180 -5.07 -10.89 -8.64
N GLY A 181 -4.20 -10.10 -9.28
CA GLY A 181 -3.91 -8.72 -8.86
C GLY A 181 -5.15 -7.85 -8.76
N MET A 182 -6.13 -8.02 -9.67
CA MET A 182 -7.40 -7.29 -9.57
C MET A 182 -8.20 -7.67 -8.32
N GLY A 183 -8.21 -8.96 -7.94
CA GLY A 183 -8.84 -9.39 -6.69
C GLY A 183 -8.17 -8.78 -5.47
N ALA A 184 -6.83 -8.81 -5.44
CA ALA A 184 -6.04 -8.19 -4.39
C ALA A 184 -6.26 -6.67 -4.32
N SER A 185 -6.26 -5.96 -5.46
CA SER A 185 -6.51 -4.52 -5.53
C SER A 185 -7.92 -4.14 -5.07
N THR A 186 -8.93 -4.92 -5.45
CA THR A 186 -10.31 -4.70 -5.02
C THR A 186 -10.43 -4.85 -3.50
N GLN A 187 -9.90 -5.93 -2.93
CA GLN A 187 -9.87 -6.13 -1.48
C GLN A 187 -9.12 -5.00 -0.77
N ALA A 188 -7.95 -4.62 -1.28
CA ALA A 188 -7.12 -3.56 -0.72
C ALA A 188 -7.85 -2.21 -0.70
N LEU A 189 -8.54 -1.85 -1.78
CA LEU A 189 -9.26 -0.58 -1.86
C LEU A 189 -10.39 -0.52 -0.82
N PHE A 190 -11.23 -1.56 -0.73
CA PHE A 190 -12.29 -1.61 0.28
C PHE A 190 -11.72 -1.59 1.70
N ALA A 191 -10.64 -2.31 1.96
CA ALA A 191 -9.98 -2.33 3.27
C ALA A 191 -9.40 -0.95 3.62
N ARG A 192 -8.70 -0.29 2.68
CA ARG A 192 -8.04 0.99 2.93
C ARG A 192 -9.02 2.15 3.04
N VAL A 193 -9.99 2.24 2.14
CA VAL A 193 -11.01 3.29 2.17
C VAL A 193 -11.93 3.12 3.39
N GLY A 194 -12.44 1.91 3.61
CA GLY A 194 -13.34 1.63 4.75
C GLY A 194 -12.62 1.80 6.09
N GLY A 195 -11.41 1.25 6.22
CA GLY A 195 -10.58 1.38 7.42
C GLY A 195 -10.21 2.84 7.70
N GLY A 196 -9.78 3.59 6.69
CA GLY A 196 -9.43 5.01 6.81
C GLY A 196 -10.62 5.89 7.22
N ILE A 197 -11.82 5.66 6.63
CA ILE A 197 -13.04 6.38 7.06
C ILE A 197 -13.38 6.04 8.51
N TYR A 198 -13.27 4.77 8.90
CA TYR A 198 -13.51 4.34 10.26
C TYR A 198 -12.60 5.04 11.26
N THR A 199 -11.28 4.92 11.04
CA THR A 199 -10.24 5.48 11.91
C THR A 199 -10.42 6.98 12.07
N LYS A 200 -10.52 7.70 10.97
CA LYS A 200 -10.57 9.16 11.04
C LYS A 200 -11.92 9.73 11.49
N ALA A 201 -12.99 8.97 11.38
CA ALA A 201 -14.25 9.34 12.03
C ALA A 201 -14.16 9.23 13.56
N ALA A 202 -13.48 8.21 14.09
CA ALA A 202 -13.28 8.03 15.52
C ALA A 202 -12.31 9.06 16.09
N ASP A 203 -11.15 9.24 15.44
CA ASP A 203 -10.08 10.17 15.81
C ASP A 203 -10.57 11.63 15.84
N VAL A 204 -11.20 12.11 14.75
CA VAL A 204 -11.79 13.46 14.70
C VAL A 204 -12.85 13.64 15.81
N GLY A 205 -13.66 12.61 16.10
CA GLY A 205 -14.64 12.64 17.19
C GLY A 205 -14.00 12.73 18.56
N ALA A 206 -12.93 11.97 18.78
CA ALA A 206 -12.14 11.98 20.01
C ALA A 206 -11.43 13.32 20.21
N ASP A 207 -10.80 13.84 19.17
CA ASP A 207 -9.97 15.05 19.23
C ASP A 207 -10.81 16.33 19.39
N LEU A 208 -11.77 16.55 18.49
CA LEU A 208 -12.55 17.79 18.52
C LEU A 208 -13.36 17.92 19.82
N VAL A 209 -14.04 16.89 20.27
CA VAL A 209 -14.88 16.97 21.45
C VAL A 209 -14.07 16.76 22.72
N GLY A 210 -13.14 15.79 22.74
CA GLY A 210 -12.33 15.50 23.90
C GLY A 210 -11.29 16.57 24.19
N LYS A 211 -10.37 16.79 23.24
CA LYS A 211 -9.22 17.69 23.45
C LYS A 211 -9.60 19.18 23.34
N VAL A 212 -10.43 19.57 22.34
CA VAL A 212 -10.72 20.98 22.07
C VAL A 212 -11.89 21.49 22.89
N GLU A 213 -13.03 20.76 22.97
CA GLU A 213 -14.23 21.23 23.66
C GLU A 213 -14.19 20.89 25.16
N ALA A 214 -13.91 19.62 25.53
CA ALA A 214 -13.92 19.17 26.92
C ALA A 214 -12.58 19.40 27.64
N ASN A 215 -11.50 19.66 26.90
CA ASN A 215 -10.14 19.89 27.39
C ASN A 215 -9.63 18.73 28.27
N ILE A 216 -9.97 17.49 27.89
CA ILE A 216 -9.43 16.26 28.50
C ILE A 216 -8.22 15.77 27.71
N PRO A 217 -7.27 15.07 28.37
CA PRO A 217 -6.08 14.54 27.70
C PRO A 217 -6.41 13.58 26.56
N GLU A 218 -5.45 13.34 25.69
CA GLU A 218 -5.46 12.29 24.68
C GLU A 218 -5.54 10.92 25.37
N ASP A 219 -6.26 9.98 24.78
CA ASP A 219 -6.49 8.63 25.31
C ASP A 219 -7.16 8.57 26.70
N ASP A 220 -7.75 9.64 27.15
CA ASP A 220 -8.43 9.67 28.45
C ASP A 220 -9.62 8.67 28.48
N PRO A 221 -9.73 7.80 29.51
CA PRO A 221 -10.81 6.82 29.60
C PRO A 221 -12.22 7.44 29.70
N ARG A 222 -12.32 8.72 29.98
CA ARG A 222 -13.60 9.46 30.00
C ARG A 222 -14.12 9.75 28.59
N ASN A 223 -13.25 9.72 27.57
CA ASN A 223 -13.66 9.99 26.20
C ASN A 223 -14.29 8.73 25.57
N PRO A 224 -15.58 8.77 25.17
CA PRO A 224 -16.27 7.61 24.60
C PRO A 224 -15.67 7.11 23.28
N ALA A 225 -14.97 7.96 22.53
CA ALA A 225 -14.42 7.62 21.23
C ALA A 225 -13.04 6.94 21.30
N THR A 226 -12.32 6.97 22.42
CA THR A 226 -10.95 6.44 22.53
C THR A 226 -10.81 4.97 22.11
N ILE A 227 -11.74 4.11 22.52
CA ILE A 227 -11.71 2.71 22.09
C ILE A 227 -11.99 2.57 20.57
N ALA A 228 -12.89 3.40 20.03
CA ALA A 228 -13.16 3.38 18.60
C ALA A 228 -11.95 3.87 17.80
N ASP A 229 -11.22 4.83 18.31
CA ASP A 229 -9.98 5.33 17.74
C ASP A 229 -8.89 4.24 17.71
N ASN A 230 -8.59 3.64 18.84
CA ASN A 230 -7.67 2.50 18.93
C ASN A 230 -8.07 1.30 18.05
N VAL A 231 -9.36 1.04 17.86
CA VAL A 231 -9.84 0.04 16.88
C VAL A 231 -9.50 0.50 15.46
N GLY A 232 -9.67 1.79 15.18
CA GLY A 232 -9.42 2.41 13.90
C GLY A 232 -8.01 2.14 13.39
N ASP A 233 -6.98 2.41 14.18
CA ASP A 233 -5.58 2.18 13.84
C ASP A 233 -5.32 0.74 13.42
N ASN A 234 -5.93 -0.22 14.14
CA ASN A 234 -5.77 -1.64 13.81
C ASN A 234 -6.47 -2.03 12.50
N VAL A 235 -7.60 -1.46 12.17
CA VAL A 235 -8.36 -1.83 10.95
C VAL A 235 -8.01 -0.96 9.74
N GLY A 236 -7.67 0.31 9.94
CA GLY A 236 -7.28 1.25 8.90
C GLY A 236 -5.79 1.14 8.55
N ASP A 237 -4.94 1.37 9.54
CA ASP A 237 -3.51 1.49 9.32
C ASP A 237 -2.77 0.16 9.34
N VAL A 238 -3.28 -0.89 10.01
CA VAL A 238 -2.66 -2.23 9.93
C VAL A 238 -3.34 -3.08 8.87
N ALA A 239 -4.63 -3.39 9.01
CA ALA A 239 -5.29 -4.31 8.08
C ALA A 239 -5.42 -3.73 6.66
N GLY A 240 -5.77 -2.44 6.54
CA GLY A 240 -5.90 -1.76 5.25
C GLY A 240 -4.56 -1.66 4.51
N MET A 241 -3.49 -1.29 5.23
CA MET A 241 -2.15 -1.19 4.67
C MET A 241 -1.59 -2.56 4.27
N GLY A 242 -1.84 -3.60 5.06
CA GLY A 242 -1.40 -4.93 4.71
C GLY A 242 -2.01 -5.47 3.44
N ALA A 243 -3.29 -5.22 3.21
CA ALA A 243 -3.96 -5.57 1.96
C ALA A 243 -3.39 -4.76 0.78
N ASP A 244 -3.12 -3.46 0.96
CA ASP A 244 -2.54 -2.57 -0.06
C ASP A 244 -1.12 -3.01 -0.46
N LEU A 245 -0.25 -3.27 0.50
CA LEU A 245 1.13 -3.68 0.22
C LEU A 245 1.23 -5.12 -0.30
N TYR A 246 0.30 -6.01 0.08
CA TYR A 246 0.14 -7.31 -0.56
C TYR A 246 -0.13 -7.14 -2.06
N GLU A 247 -1.07 -6.29 -2.41
CA GLU A 247 -1.43 -6.00 -3.81
C GLU A 247 -0.25 -5.39 -4.57
N SER A 248 0.45 -4.40 -3.99
CA SER A 248 1.62 -3.77 -4.61
C SER A 248 2.74 -4.76 -4.87
N TYR A 249 3.01 -5.65 -3.92
CA TYR A 249 4.04 -6.67 -4.01
C TYR A 249 3.73 -7.68 -5.11
N CYS A 250 2.54 -8.25 -5.10
CA CYS A 250 2.12 -9.21 -6.12
C CYS A 250 2.02 -8.56 -7.49
N GLY A 251 1.41 -7.36 -7.57
CA GLY A 251 1.23 -6.64 -8.83
C GLY A 251 2.54 -6.29 -9.53
N SER A 252 3.57 -5.88 -8.77
CA SER A 252 4.89 -5.59 -9.34
C SER A 252 5.58 -6.85 -9.88
N ILE A 253 5.54 -7.95 -9.13
CA ILE A 253 6.14 -9.23 -9.56
C ILE A 253 5.46 -9.76 -10.81
N LEU A 254 4.12 -9.76 -10.82
CA LEU A 254 3.33 -10.32 -11.91
C LEU A 254 3.40 -9.50 -13.19
N SER A 255 3.30 -8.17 -13.09
CA SER A 255 3.43 -7.29 -14.26
C SER A 255 4.83 -7.40 -14.86
N THR A 256 5.86 -7.49 -14.03
CA THR A 256 7.24 -7.68 -14.50
C THR A 256 7.44 -9.06 -15.14
N ALA A 257 6.86 -10.12 -14.57
CA ALA A 257 6.89 -11.45 -15.15
C ALA A 257 6.19 -11.50 -16.53
N ALA A 258 5.04 -10.83 -16.66
CA ALA A 258 4.32 -10.71 -17.93
C ALA A 258 5.15 -9.94 -18.98
N LEU A 259 5.79 -8.85 -18.60
CA LEU A 259 6.71 -8.11 -19.46
C LEU A 259 7.94 -8.95 -19.84
N GLY A 260 8.48 -9.76 -18.91
CA GLY A 260 9.56 -10.70 -19.19
C GLY A 260 9.15 -11.78 -20.19
N ALA A 261 7.94 -12.29 -20.10
CA ALA A 261 7.41 -13.27 -21.05
C ALA A 261 7.31 -12.71 -22.47
N THR A 262 6.94 -11.44 -22.63
CA THR A 262 6.79 -10.80 -23.94
C THR A 262 8.11 -10.22 -24.48
N ALA A 263 8.94 -9.60 -23.61
CA ALA A 263 10.21 -9.01 -24.02
C ALA A 263 11.22 -10.05 -24.54
N PHE A 264 11.16 -11.27 -24.01
CA PHE A 264 12.07 -12.37 -24.39
C PHE A 264 11.38 -13.45 -25.24
N ALA A 265 10.20 -13.16 -25.80
CA ALA A 265 9.45 -14.12 -26.63
C ALA A 265 10.20 -14.52 -27.92
N ALA A 266 11.04 -13.64 -28.45
CA ALA A 266 11.90 -13.92 -29.63
C ALA A 266 13.20 -14.67 -29.28
N SER A 267 13.54 -14.76 -27.98
CA SER A 267 14.70 -15.51 -27.47
C SER A 267 14.37 -17.00 -27.29
N SER A 268 15.32 -17.78 -26.78
CA SER A 268 15.02 -19.19 -26.46
C SER A 268 13.98 -19.30 -25.33
N GLY A 269 13.18 -20.37 -25.33
CA GLY A 269 12.19 -20.61 -24.26
C GLY A 269 12.80 -20.69 -22.86
N ASP A 270 14.08 -21.11 -22.75
CA ASP A 270 14.83 -21.10 -21.49
C ASP A 270 15.12 -19.65 -21.04
N MET A 271 15.53 -18.77 -21.95
CA MET A 271 15.77 -17.35 -21.64
C MET A 271 14.49 -16.63 -21.23
N GLN A 272 13.40 -16.88 -21.94
CA GLN A 272 12.08 -16.34 -21.62
C GLN A 272 11.62 -16.78 -20.22
N LEU A 273 11.78 -18.07 -19.89
CA LEU A 273 11.46 -18.60 -18.55
C LEU A 273 12.32 -17.93 -17.46
N LYS A 274 13.61 -17.73 -17.70
CA LYS A 274 14.51 -17.01 -16.79
C LYS A 274 14.04 -15.58 -16.54
N ALA A 275 13.61 -14.86 -17.58
CA ALA A 275 13.09 -13.51 -17.47
C ALA A 275 11.77 -13.44 -16.67
N VAL A 276 10.91 -14.45 -16.81
CA VAL A 276 9.65 -14.58 -16.03
C VAL A 276 9.94 -14.84 -14.55
N ILE A 277 10.92 -15.68 -14.25
CA ILE A 277 11.23 -16.09 -12.86
C ILE A 277 12.09 -15.03 -12.15
N ALA A 278 12.87 -14.24 -12.83
CA ALA A 278 13.80 -13.28 -12.24
C ALA A 278 13.15 -12.33 -11.21
N PRO A 279 12.00 -11.68 -11.47
CA PRO A 279 11.34 -10.84 -10.46
C PRO A 279 10.90 -11.63 -9.22
N MET A 280 10.45 -12.88 -9.40
CA MET A 280 10.05 -13.75 -8.28
C MET A 280 11.26 -14.12 -7.41
N LEU A 281 12.42 -14.37 -8.02
CA LEU A 281 13.67 -14.69 -7.31
C LEU A 281 14.22 -13.48 -6.55
N ILE A 282 14.21 -12.29 -7.14
CA ILE A 282 14.61 -11.04 -6.46
C ILE A 282 13.74 -10.84 -5.22
N ALA A 283 12.43 -11.03 -5.36
CA ALA A 283 11.48 -10.93 -4.24
C ALA A 283 11.75 -12.00 -3.17
N ALA A 284 12.01 -13.25 -3.54
CA ALA A 284 12.33 -14.33 -2.62
C ALA A 284 13.61 -14.07 -1.81
N VAL A 285 14.65 -13.55 -2.45
CA VAL A 285 15.88 -13.12 -1.78
C VAL A 285 15.63 -11.94 -0.85
N GLY A 286 14.80 -11.01 -1.26
CA GLY A 286 14.34 -9.90 -0.43
C GLY A 286 13.76 -10.36 0.91
N VAL A 287 13.03 -11.48 0.93
CA VAL A 287 12.49 -12.08 2.16
C VAL A 287 13.62 -12.48 3.13
N PHE A 288 14.61 -13.24 2.67
CA PHE A 288 15.71 -13.69 3.54
C PHE A 288 16.53 -12.53 4.08
N LEU A 289 16.79 -11.52 3.24
CA LEU A 289 17.59 -10.36 3.64
C LEU A 289 16.81 -9.37 4.50
N SER A 290 15.50 -9.26 4.31
CA SER A 290 14.61 -8.56 5.23
C SER A 290 14.59 -9.22 6.61
N LEU A 291 14.55 -10.55 6.69
CA LEU A 291 14.66 -11.29 7.95
C LEU A 291 15.98 -10.96 8.66
N PHE A 292 17.09 -10.95 7.94
CA PHE A 292 18.38 -10.55 8.51
C PHE A 292 18.34 -9.12 9.06
N GLY A 293 17.79 -8.17 8.29
CA GLY A 293 17.63 -6.77 8.71
C GLY A 293 16.78 -6.62 9.98
N ILE A 294 15.69 -7.39 10.11
CA ILE A 294 14.82 -7.38 11.30
C ILE A 294 15.59 -7.73 12.58
N PHE A 295 16.53 -8.67 12.52
CA PHE A 295 17.35 -9.03 13.69
C PHE A 295 18.40 -7.99 14.08
N LEU A 296 18.75 -7.05 13.19
CA LEU A 296 19.70 -5.97 13.46
C LEU A 296 19.07 -4.81 14.26
N VAL A 297 17.75 -4.69 14.26
CA VAL A 297 17.05 -3.58 14.94
C VAL A 297 17.14 -3.75 16.46
N ARG A 298 17.93 -2.89 17.10
CA ARG A 298 18.12 -2.83 18.56
C ARG A 298 18.41 -1.41 19.01
N THR A 299 18.00 -1.05 20.22
CA THR A 299 18.30 0.25 20.83
C THR A 299 18.78 0.11 22.27
N LYS A 300 19.18 1.22 22.87
CA LYS A 300 19.65 1.32 24.28
C LYS A 300 18.61 2.06 25.12
N GLU A 301 18.63 1.85 26.43
CA GLU A 301 17.86 2.69 27.36
C GLU A 301 18.30 4.16 27.25
N GLY A 302 17.32 5.08 27.33
CA GLY A 302 17.56 6.52 27.17
C GLY A 302 17.91 6.95 25.75
N ALA A 303 17.63 6.11 24.73
CA ALA A 303 17.84 6.46 23.33
C ALA A 303 17.02 7.69 22.95
N THR A 304 17.63 8.59 22.19
CA THR A 304 16.94 9.74 21.59
C THR A 304 16.13 9.30 20.38
N MET A 305 15.19 10.13 19.92
CA MET A 305 14.45 9.92 18.67
C MET A 305 15.39 9.62 17.50
N LYS A 306 16.51 10.32 17.41
CA LYS A 306 17.53 10.12 16.39
C LYS A 306 18.19 8.75 16.47
N ASP A 307 18.43 8.24 17.68
CA ASP A 307 19.02 6.90 17.89
C ASP A 307 18.01 5.80 17.50
N LEU A 308 16.72 6.01 17.79
CA LEU A 308 15.64 5.10 17.43
C LEU A 308 15.47 5.03 15.91
N LEU A 309 15.40 6.17 15.22
CA LEU A 309 15.34 6.25 13.75
C LEU A 309 16.58 5.61 13.11
N HIS A 310 17.76 5.84 13.69
CA HIS A 310 18.99 5.21 13.20
C HIS A 310 18.97 3.68 13.37
N ALA A 311 18.44 3.17 14.47
CA ALA A 311 18.33 1.72 14.72
C ALA A 311 17.40 1.04 13.71
N LEU A 312 16.24 1.64 13.38
CA LEU A 312 15.34 1.14 12.36
C LEU A 312 15.95 1.27 10.96
N GLY A 313 16.55 2.43 10.66
CA GLY A 313 17.23 2.70 9.39
C GLY A 313 18.41 1.77 9.12
N LEU A 314 19.14 1.35 10.17
CA LEU A 314 20.23 0.37 10.03
C LEU A 314 19.71 -0.97 9.48
N GLY A 315 18.59 -1.46 9.99
CA GLY A 315 17.97 -2.70 9.51
C GLY A 315 17.53 -2.60 8.05
N THR A 316 16.77 -1.56 7.70
CA THR A 316 16.23 -1.37 6.35
C THR A 316 17.31 -1.09 5.31
N ASN A 317 18.28 -0.21 5.60
CA ASN A 317 19.37 0.12 4.69
C ASN A 317 20.33 -1.05 4.50
N THR A 318 20.64 -1.82 5.56
CA THR A 318 21.46 -3.03 5.44
C THR A 318 20.76 -4.06 4.55
N ALA A 319 19.46 -4.29 4.74
CA ALA A 319 18.71 -5.17 3.87
C ALA A 319 18.76 -4.69 2.41
N ALA A 320 18.54 -3.40 2.14
CA ALA A 320 18.59 -2.84 0.80
C ALA A 320 19.95 -3.03 0.11
N VAL A 321 21.05 -2.75 0.80
CA VAL A 321 22.42 -2.94 0.28
C VAL A 321 22.71 -4.41 -0.01
N LEU A 322 22.32 -5.31 0.89
CA LEU A 322 22.51 -6.75 0.69
C LEU A 322 21.66 -7.27 -0.47
N ILE A 323 20.41 -6.81 -0.61
CA ILE A 323 19.54 -7.16 -1.74
C ILE A 323 20.16 -6.70 -3.06
N ALA A 324 20.67 -5.47 -3.12
CA ALA A 324 21.39 -4.98 -4.28
C ALA A 324 22.54 -5.92 -4.65
N ALA A 325 23.43 -6.24 -3.71
CA ALA A 325 24.59 -7.10 -3.94
C ALA A 325 24.19 -8.53 -4.37
N VAL A 326 23.22 -9.15 -3.68
CA VAL A 326 22.80 -10.52 -3.97
C VAL A 326 22.00 -10.59 -5.27
N SER A 327 21.29 -9.53 -5.68
CA SER A 327 20.61 -9.47 -6.98
C SER A 327 21.58 -9.58 -8.14
N PHE A 328 22.76 -8.94 -8.07
CA PHE A 328 23.83 -9.14 -9.07
C PHE A 328 24.24 -10.61 -9.19
N LEU A 329 24.46 -11.25 -8.06
CA LEU A 329 24.86 -12.66 -8.05
C LEU A 329 23.78 -13.56 -8.64
N ILE A 330 22.52 -13.35 -8.26
CA ILE A 330 21.40 -14.19 -8.73
C ILE A 330 21.17 -14.02 -10.23
N LEU A 331 21.14 -12.79 -10.73
CA LEU A 331 20.90 -12.53 -12.14
C LEU A 331 22.08 -13.02 -13.01
N TYR A 332 23.30 -12.94 -12.48
CA TYR A 332 24.48 -13.55 -13.13
C TYR A 332 24.37 -15.08 -13.18
N LEU A 333 24.05 -15.74 -12.06
CA LEU A 333 23.91 -17.20 -11.99
C LEU A 333 22.72 -17.70 -12.82
N LEU A 334 21.64 -16.92 -12.91
CA LEU A 334 20.49 -17.21 -13.75
C LEU A 334 20.87 -17.16 -15.25
N GLY A 335 21.93 -16.43 -15.59
CA GLY A 335 22.42 -16.26 -16.96
C GLY A 335 21.43 -15.49 -17.83
N LEU A 336 20.77 -14.47 -17.25
CA LEU A 336 19.85 -13.61 -17.98
C LEU A 336 20.63 -12.73 -18.96
N GLU A 337 20.08 -12.56 -20.16
CA GLU A 337 20.62 -11.62 -21.14
C GLU A 337 20.61 -10.20 -20.56
N ASN A 338 21.71 -9.46 -20.73
CA ASN A 338 21.92 -8.15 -20.10
C ASN A 338 21.71 -8.14 -18.57
N TRP A 339 22.10 -9.22 -17.88
CA TRP A 339 21.96 -9.34 -16.41
C TRP A 339 22.52 -8.14 -15.65
N LEU A 340 23.58 -7.53 -16.17
CA LEU A 340 24.20 -6.35 -15.55
C LEU A 340 23.27 -5.13 -15.58
N GLY A 341 22.66 -4.84 -16.72
CA GLY A 341 21.70 -3.74 -16.87
C GLY A 341 20.44 -3.98 -16.05
N VAL A 342 19.95 -5.21 -16.01
CA VAL A 342 18.81 -5.60 -15.16
C VAL A 342 19.15 -5.45 -13.67
N SER A 343 20.39 -5.77 -13.27
CA SER A 343 20.84 -5.56 -11.87
C SER A 343 20.88 -4.07 -11.50
N PHE A 344 21.34 -3.21 -12.41
CA PHE A 344 21.28 -1.75 -12.19
C PHE A 344 19.84 -1.23 -12.13
N SER A 345 18.88 -1.87 -12.80
CA SER A 345 17.46 -1.55 -12.65
C SER A 345 16.95 -1.84 -11.23
N VAL A 346 17.38 -2.96 -10.61
CA VAL A 346 17.09 -3.25 -9.19
C VAL A 346 17.61 -2.13 -8.29
N ILE A 347 18.87 -1.71 -8.51
CA ILE A 347 19.49 -0.63 -7.72
C ILE A 347 18.73 0.68 -7.91
N ALA A 348 18.31 1.02 -9.13
CA ALA A 348 17.54 2.24 -9.38
C ALA A 348 16.24 2.27 -8.57
N GLY A 349 15.53 1.13 -8.49
CA GLY A 349 14.33 0.99 -7.64
C GLY A 349 14.63 1.12 -6.16
N LEU A 350 15.64 0.41 -5.64
CA LEU A 350 16.06 0.49 -4.24
C LEU A 350 16.51 1.91 -3.85
N ALA A 351 17.30 2.56 -4.68
CA ALA A 351 17.77 3.92 -4.45
C ALA A 351 16.60 4.92 -4.42
N ALA A 352 15.65 4.79 -5.36
CA ALA A 352 14.44 5.62 -5.36
C ALA A 352 13.65 5.45 -4.05
N GLY A 353 13.48 4.22 -3.57
CA GLY A 353 12.80 3.93 -2.30
C GLY A 353 13.49 4.62 -1.11
N VAL A 354 14.81 4.53 -1.02
CA VAL A 354 15.60 5.17 0.04
C VAL A 354 15.50 6.71 -0.04
N ILE A 355 15.62 7.29 -1.23
CA ILE A 355 15.55 8.76 -1.43
C ILE A 355 14.16 9.28 -1.08
N ILE A 356 13.09 8.59 -1.49
CA ILE A 356 11.71 8.97 -1.16
C ILE A 356 11.49 8.89 0.35
N GLY A 357 11.97 7.82 1.00
CA GLY A 357 11.89 7.67 2.44
C GLY A 357 12.57 8.82 3.19
N GLN A 358 13.80 9.16 2.80
CA GLN A 358 14.55 10.29 3.39
C GLN A 358 13.88 11.65 3.12
N ALA A 359 13.34 11.86 1.91
CA ALA A 359 12.60 13.08 1.58
C ALA A 359 11.33 13.20 2.43
N THR A 360 10.58 12.10 2.58
CA THR A 360 9.39 12.08 3.43
C THR A 360 9.75 12.38 4.88
N GLU A 361 10.78 11.75 5.44
CA GLU A 361 11.28 12.04 6.79
C GLU A 361 11.63 13.52 6.95
N TYR A 362 12.35 14.11 5.98
CA TYR A 362 12.72 15.53 6.02
C TYR A 362 11.51 16.47 6.09
N TYR A 363 10.44 16.17 5.32
CA TYR A 363 9.26 17.04 5.26
C TYR A 363 8.24 16.77 6.37
N THR A 364 8.27 15.60 7.00
CA THR A 364 7.24 15.21 7.99
C THR A 364 7.74 15.11 9.42
N SER A 365 9.05 14.89 9.66
CA SER A 365 9.58 14.74 11.01
C SER A 365 9.74 16.08 11.73
N GLN A 366 9.38 16.13 12.99
CA GLN A 366 9.56 17.26 13.89
C GLN A 366 11.06 17.65 14.11
N SER A 367 11.99 16.79 13.69
CA SER A 367 13.42 17.09 13.77
C SER A 367 13.86 18.17 12.78
N TYR A 368 13.11 18.40 11.70
CA TYR A 368 13.48 19.26 10.58
C TYR A 368 12.65 20.53 10.48
N MET A 369 13.18 21.52 9.76
CA MET A 369 12.58 22.85 9.61
C MET A 369 11.17 22.88 9.00
N PRO A 370 10.79 22.06 7.99
CA PRO A 370 9.47 22.15 7.40
C PRO A 370 8.35 21.97 8.42
N THR A 371 8.45 20.96 9.28
CA THR A 371 7.49 20.68 10.35
C THR A 371 7.51 21.74 11.45
N LYS A 372 8.70 22.18 11.88
CA LYS A 372 8.85 23.27 12.87
C LYS A 372 8.23 24.58 12.40
N ALA A 373 8.34 24.90 11.10
CA ALA A 373 7.73 26.09 10.52
C ALA A 373 6.19 26.02 10.50
N ILE A 374 5.59 24.83 10.44
CA ILE A 374 4.15 24.65 10.61
C ILE A 374 3.76 24.93 12.06
N SER A 375 4.53 24.41 13.04
CA SER A 375 4.29 24.67 14.46
C SER A 375 4.46 26.16 14.79
N GLU A 376 5.45 26.85 14.23
CA GLU A 376 5.65 28.29 14.39
C GLU A 376 4.44 29.10 13.87
N ALA A 377 3.81 28.68 12.76
CA ALA A 377 2.64 29.34 12.20
C ALA A 377 1.43 29.31 13.15
N SER A 378 1.42 28.45 14.18
CA SER A 378 0.36 28.37 15.18
C SER A 378 0.19 29.64 16.02
N HIS A 379 1.25 30.47 16.12
CA HIS A 379 1.16 31.78 16.79
C HIS A 379 0.13 32.72 16.17
N THR A 380 -0.16 32.58 14.87
CA THR A 380 -1.13 33.39 14.17
C THR A 380 -2.49 32.73 14.03
N GLY A 381 -2.62 31.45 14.41
CA GLY A 381 -3.87 30.71 14.49
C GLY A 381 -3.96 29.53 13.53
N ALA A 382 -5.08 28.81 13.58
CA ALA A 382 -5.29 27.57 12.83
C ALA A 382 -5.24 27.77 11.30
N ALA A 383 -5.73 28.89 10.77
CA ALA A 383 -5.74 29.16 9.33
C ALA A 383 -4.33 29.16 8.74
N THR A 384 -3.37 29.77 9.43
CA THR A 384 -1.96 29.82 8.99
C THR A 384 -1.26 28.48 9.11
N VAL A 385 -1.62 27.67 10.11
CA VAL A 385 -1.16 26.28 10.23
C VAL A 385 -1.62 25.45 9.01
N ILE A 386 -2.90 25.60 8.63
CA ILE A 386 -3.46 24.89 7.46
C ILE A 386 -2.75 25.35 6.18
N ILE A 387 -2.64 26.65 5.93
CA ILE A 387 -1.97 27.17 4.73
C ILE A 387 -0.52 26.71 4.66
N LYS A 388 0.20 26.77 5.77
CA LYS A 388 1.61 26.37 5.82
C LYS A 388 1.80 24.88 5.54
N GLY A 389 0.94 24.01 6.10
CA GLY A 389 1.00 22.57 5.85
C GLY A 389 0.65 22.21 4.40
N ILE A 390 -0.36 22.83 3.79
CA ILE A 390 -0.66 22.69 2.35
C ILE A 390 0.56 23.06 1.51
N GLY A 391 1.17 24.21 1.77
CA GLY A 391 2.36 24.67 1.05
C GLY A 391 3.55 23.70 1.21
N THR A 392 3.80 23.23 2.43
CA THR A 392 4.85 22.25 2.72
C THR A 392 4.60 20.94 1.97
N GLY A 393 3.38 20.42 2.01
CA GLY A 393 3.00 19.22 1.29
C GLY A 393 3.16 19.34 -0.23
N MET A 394 2.78 20.48 -0.83
CA MET A 394 2.98 20.73 -2.25
C MET A 394 4.47 20.72 -2.63
N ILE A 395 5.31 21.40 -1.85
CA ILE A 395 6.77 21.44 -2.09
C ILE A 395 7.37 20.03 -1.93
N SER A 396 6.89 19.24 -1.00
CA SER A 396 7.41 17.91 -0.72
C SER A 396 7.27 16.92 -1.88
N THR A 397 6.43 17.20 -2.87
CA THR A 397 6.26 16.35 -4.06
C THR A 397 7.49 16.35 -4.98
N CYS A 398 8.32 17.39 -4.90
CA CYS A 398 9.42 17.62 -5.83
C CYS A 398 10.42 16.45 -5.83
N ILE A 399 10.95 16.08 -4.67
CA ILE A 399 11.99 15.04 -4.57
C ILE A 399 11.44 13.65 -4.96
N PRO A 400 10.28 13.18 -4.45
CA PRO A 400 9.72 11.90 -4.85
C PRO A 400 9.44 11.81 -6.36
N VAL A 401 8.86 12.85 -6.97
CA VAL A 401 8.56 12.86 -8.41
C VAL A 401 9.85 12.79 -9.23
N LEU A 402 10.86 13.59 -8.89
CA LEU A 402 12.15 13.55 -9.59
C LEU A 402 12.85 12.21 -9.39
N SER A 403 12.82 11.64 -8.19
CA SER A 403 13.44 10.34 -7.90
C SER A 403 12.82 9.22 -8.72
N ILE A 404 11.49 9.15 -8.80
CA ILE A 404 10.80 8.15 -9.64
C ILE A 404 11.09 8.40 -11.11
N SER A 405 11.08 9.66 -11.58
CA SER A 405 11.40 9.98 -12.97
C SER A 405 12.81 9.54 -13.37
N VAL A 406 13.79 9.78 -12.51
CA VAL A 406 15.17 9.32 -12.71
C VAL A 406 15.24 7.80 -12.66
N ALA A 407 14.57 7.14 -11.72
CA ALA A 407 14.56 5.68 -11.62
C ALA A 407 13.95 5.04 -12.87
N ILE A 408 12.85 5.59 -13.41
CA ILE A 408 12.23 5.14 -14.68
C ILE A 408 13.24 5.23 -15.81
N MET A 409 13.88 6.39 -15.99
CA MET A 409 14.82 6.58 -17.10
C MET A 409 16.06 5.70 -16.97
N LEU A 410 16.65 5.60 -15.77
CA LEU A 410 17.82 4.75 -15.53
C LEU A 410 17.51 3.27 -15.73
N SER A 411 16.41 2.77 -15.15
CA SER A 411 16.05 1.36 -15.28
C SER A 411 15.71 1.00 -16.73
N TYR A 412 15.04 1.88 -17.45
CA TYR A 412 14.76 1.72 -18.88
C TYR A 412 16.05 1.62 -19.69
N LEU A 413 16.96 2.59 -19.54
CA LEU A 413 18.22 2.64 -20.30
C LEU A 413 19.17 1.50 -19.92
N CYS A 414 19.28 1.15 -18.66
CA CYS A 414 20.14 0.05 -18.22
C CYS A 414 19.65 -1.29 -18.77
N ALA A 415 18.35 -1.56 -18.70
CA ALA A 415 17.79 -2.83 -19.14
C ALA A 415 17.82 -3.01 -20.66
N ASN A 416 17.71 -1.93 -21.43
CA ASN A 416 17.80 -1.99 -22.89
C ASN A 416 19.24 -1.85 -23.44
N GLY A 417 20.25 -1.80 -22.56
CA GLY A 417 21.66 -1.67 -22.98
C GLY A 417 22.03 -0.29 -23.51
N PHE A 418 21.34 0.78 -23.08
CA PHE A 418 21.48 2.16 -23.54
C PHE A 418 21.16 2.34 -25.04
N ASP A 419 20.32 1.47 -25.59
CA ASP A 419 19.85 1.61 -26.98
C ASP A 419 18.77 2.70 -27.07
N MET A 420 19.12 3.80 -27.71
CA MET A 420 18.22 4.96 -27.91
C MET A 420 17.46 4.88 -29.24
N SER A 421 17.56 3.75 -29.97
CA SER A 421 16.94 3.60 -31.29
C SER A 421 15.42 3.55 -31.28
N MET A 422 14.81 3.39 -30.11
CA MET A 422 13.35 3.18 -29.94
C MET A 422 12.83 2.01 -30.78
N SER A 423 13.69 1.01 -31.03
CA SER A 423 13.29 -0.24 -31.67
C SER A 423 12.29 -1.00 -30.77
N ALA A 424 11.49 -1.87 -31.37
CA ALA A 424 10.51 -2.67 -30.64
C ALA A 424 11.14 -3.46 -29.48
N LEU A 425 12.30 -4.09 -29.72
CA LEU A 425 13.02 -4.87 -28.73
C LEU A 425 13.58 -3.98 -27.61
N SER A 426 14.14 -2.82 -27.96
CA SER A 426 14.66 -1.84 -27.01
C SER A 426 13.56 -1.34 -26.07
N ILE A 427 12.36 -1.04 -26.59
CA ILE A 427 11.22 -0.60 -25.77
C ILE A 427 10.76 -1.71 -24.81
N GLN A 428 10.63 -2.95 -25.28
CA GLN A 428 10.18 -4.07 -24.46
C GLN A 428 11.18 -4.38 -23.33
N HIS A 429 12.47 -4.42 -23.61
CA HIS A 429 13.51 -4.61 -22.58
C HIS A 429 13.54 -3.44 -21.59
N GLY A 430 13.38 -2.21 -22.07
CA GLY A 430 13.31 -1.02 -21.21
C GLY A 430 12.11 -1.06 -20.26
N LEU A 431 10.93 -1.43 -20.74
CA LEU A 431 9.73 -1.59 -19.89
C LEU A 431 9.88 -2.73 -18.87
N TYR A 432 10.50 -3.83 -19.27
CA TYR A 432 10.89 -4.90 -18.33
C TYR A 432 11.80 -4.37 -17.23
N GLY A 433 12.79 -3.52 -17.58
CA GLY A 433 13.65 -2.86 -16.60
C GLY A 433 12.92 -1.99 -15.59
N ILE A 434 11.89 -1.25 -16.01
CA ILE A 434 11.05 -0.47 -15.11
C ILE A 434 10.29 -1.39 -14.14
N GLY A 435 9.74 -2.50 -14.62
CA GLY A 435 9.13 -3.52 -13.79
C GLY A 435 10.11 -4.11 -12.76
N ILE A 436 11.33 -4.43 -13.19
CA ILE A 436 12.41 -4.90 -12.30
C ILE A 436 12.76 -3.85 -11.23
N ALA A 437 12.74 -2.55 -11.55
CA ALA A 437 12.96 -1.50 -10.57
C ALA A 437 11.83 -1.46 -9.53
N ALA A 438 10.57 -1.67 -9.93
CA ALA A 438 9.44 -1.79 -9.01
C ALA A 438 9.63 -2.98 -8.05
N VAL A 439 10.00 -4.15 -8.57
CA VAL A 439 10.29 -5.35 -7.75
C VAL A 439 11.49 -5.12 -6.85
N GLY A 440 12.54 -4.47 -7.36
CA GLY A 440 13.73 -4.10 -6.58
C GLY A 440 13.36 -3.22 -5.38
N MET A 441 12.57 -2.18 -5.60
CA MET A 441 12.07 -1.33 -4.51
C MET A 441 11.28 -2.14 -3.49
N LEU A 442 10.32 -2.97 -3.92
CA LEU A 442 9.46 -3.77 -3.05
C LEU A 442 10.15 -5.01 -2.45
N SER A 443 11.36 -5.35 -2.87
CA SER A 443 12.11 -6.48 -2.30
C SER A 443 12.48 -6.29 -0.82
N THR A 444 12.51 -5.03 -0.33
CA THR A 444 12.68 -4.70 1.10
C THR A 444 11.37 -4.74 1.89
N LEU A 445 10.23 -5.07 1.26
CA LEU A 445 8.91 -4.92 1.88
C LEU A 445 8.77 -5.65 3.22
N GLY A 446 9.40 -6.81 3.38
CA GLY A 446 9.33 -7.57 4.62
C GLY A 446 9.77 -6.79 5.86
N ILE A 447 10.83 -6.00 5.74
CA ILE A 447 11.30 -5.14 6.83
C ILE A 447 10.67 -3.74 6.80
N THR A 448 10.42 -3.18 5.62
CA THR A 448 9.79 -1.85 5.49
C THR A 448 8.38 -1.86 6.09
N LEU A 449 7.59 -2.89 5.81
CA LEU A 449 6.27 -3.04 6.41
C LEU A 449 6.33 -3.34 7.91
N ALA A 450 7.41 -3.95 8.39
CA ALA A 450 7.62 -4.12 9.83
C ALA A 450 7.79 -2.77 10.55
N THR A 451 8.50 -1.81 9.93
CA THR A 451 8.66 -0.45 10.48
C THR A 451 7.38 0.37 10.39
N ASP A 452 6.54 0.10 9.40
CA ASP A 452 5.28 0.81 9.18
C ASP A 452 4.19 0.29 10.15
N ALA A 453 3.98 -1.03 10.23
CA ALA A 453 3.01 -1.65 11.13
C ALA A 453 3.38 -1.51 12.63
N TYR A 454 4.61 -1.16 12.93
CA TYR A 454 5.07 -0.81 14.27
C TYR A 454 4.32 0.41 14.84
N GLY A 455 4.07 1.44 14.01
CA GLY A 455 3.46 2.72 14.42
C GLY A 455 2.12 2.52 15.16
N PRO A 456 1.09 1.95 14.52
CA PRO A 456 -0.21 1.70 15.16
C PRO A 456 -0.15 0.82 16.41
N ILE A 457 0.83 -0.10 16.48
CA ILE A 457 1.03 -0.92 17.69
C ILE A 457 1.56 -0.07 18.85
N ALA A 458 2.49 0.86 18.56
CA ALA A 458 3.07 1.75 19.56
C ALA A 458 2.06 2.79 20.04
N ASP A 459 1.28 3.36 19.14
CA ASP A 459 0.19 4.30 19.43
C ASP A 459 -0.85 3.67 20.35
N ASN A 460 -1.42 2.55 19.96
CA ASN A 460 -2.35 1.78 20.81
C ASN A 460 -1.74 1.30 22.15
N ALA A 461 -0.41 1.13 22.22
CA ALA A 461 0.25 0.87 23.51
C ALA A 461 0.27 2.11 24.40
N GLY A 462 0.42 3.30 23.83
CA GLY A 462 0.25 4.59 24.50
C GLY A 462 -1.17 4.76 25.05
N GLY A 463 -2.19 4.52 24.21
CA GLY A 463 -3.57 4.55 24.63
C GLY A 463 -3.90 3.56 25.75
N ASN A 464 -3.40 2.33 25.66
CA ASN A 464 -3.57 1.33 26.74
C ASN A 464 -2.88 1.75 28.03
N ALA A 465 -1.69 2.37 27.95
CA ALA A 465 -0.95 2.86 29.12
C ALA A 465 -1.68 3.99 29.82
N GLU A 466 -2.24 4.95 29.07
CA GLU A 466 -3.03 6.07 29.62
C GLU A 466 -4.33 5.59 30.24
N MET A 467 -5.14 4.83 29.49
CA MET A 467 -6.42 4.29 29.98
C MET A 467 -6.28 3.36 31.21
N SER A 468 -5.09 2.78 31.39
CA SER A 468 -4.77 1.90 32.52
C SER A 468 -4.04 2.59 33.66
N GLU A 469 -3.79 3.91 33.54
CA GLU A 469 -3.15 4.74 34.57
C GLU A 469 -1.77 4.19 35.03
N LEU A 470 -0.93 3.78 34.07
CA LEU A 470 0.37 3.14 34.37
C LEU A 470 1.43 4.11 34.88
N GLY A 471 1.15 5.41 34.90
CA GLY A 471 2.04 6.46 35.39
C GLY A 471 2.91 7.12 34.33
N ALA A 472 3.42 8.32 34.65
CA ALA A 472 4.06 9.22 33.72
C ALA A 472 5.34 8.64 33.07
N GLU A 473 6.10 7.81 33.77
CA GLU A 473 7.33 7.22 33.23
C GLU A 473 7.05 6.22 32.11
N VAL A 474 5.98 5.40 32.27
CA VAL A 474 5.57 4.45 31.23
C VAL A 474 5.00 5.20 30.05
N ARG A 475 4.15 6.22 30.31
CA ARG A 475 3.59 7.07 29.25
C ARG A 475 4.69 7.76 28.45
N GLN A 476 5.72 8.31 29.09
CA GLN A 476 6.87 8.93 28.39
C GLN A 476 7.59 7.94 27.46
N ARG A 477 7.73 6.67 27.88
CA ARG A 477 8.34 5.63 27.04
C ARG A 477 7.43 5.25 25.86
N THR A 478 6.14 5.10 26.08
CA THR A 478 5.17 4.80 25.01
C THR A 478 5.03 5.98 24.05
N ASP A 479 5.01 7.23 24.53
CA ASP A 479 5.02 8.43 23.66
C ASP A 479 6.27 8.51 22.77
N ALA A 480 7.44 8.13 23.31
CA ALA A 480 8.65 8.06 22.51
C ALA A 480 8.58 6.98 21.42
N LEU A 481 7.94 5.85 21.70
CA LEU A 481 7.71 4.79 20.72
C LEU A 481 6.68 5.24 19.66
N ASP A 482 5.62 5.92 20.07
CA ASP A 482 4.60 6.44 19.18
C ASP A 482 5.13 7.54 18.23
N ALA A 483 5.88 8.51 18.75
CA ALA A 483 6.52 9.54 17.94
C ALA A 483 7.47 8.96 16.87
N LEU A 484 8.18 7.86 17.20
CA LEU A 484 8.95 7.10 16.23
C LEU A 484 8.03 6.45 15.19
N GLY A 485 6.91 5.87 15.63
CA GLY A 485 5.90 5.23 14.80
C GLY A 485 5.32 6.16 13.74
N ASN A 486 4.98 7.38 14.09
CA ASN A 486 4.45 8.38 13.16
C ASN A 486 5.44 8.75 12.05
N THR A 487 6.72 8.90 12.39
CA THR A 487 7.76 9.18 11.38
C THR A 487 7.97 7.99 10.46
N THR A 488 8.01 6.77 10.99
CA THR A 488 8.19 5.56 10.18
C THR A 488 6.96 5.25 9.32
N ALA A 489 5.74 5.47 9.82
CA ALA A 489 4.52 5.32 9.05
C ALA A 489 4.44 6.31 7.87
N ALA A 490 4.85 7.57 8.07
CA ALA A 490 4.94 8.52 6.97
C ALA A 490 5.95 8.06 5.90
N THR A 491 7.12 7.57 6.32
CA THR A 491 8.15 7.03 5.43
C THR A 491 7.65 5.80 4.66
N GLY A 492 6.96 4.88 5.33
CA GLY A 492 6.35 3.69 4.71
C GLY A 492 5.29 4.05 3.68
N LYS A 493 4.45 5.05 3.96
CA LYS A 493 3.46 5.58 2.99
C LYS A 493 4.15 6.17 1.76
N GLY A 494 5.22 6.96 1.93
CA GLY A 494 6.02 7.48 0.82
C GLY A 494 6.61 6.36 -0.07
N PHE A 495 7.14 5.32 0.56
CA PHE A 495 7.64 4.11 -0.12
C PHE A 495 6.52 3.39 -0.89
N ALA A 496 5.35 3.18 -0.27
CA ALA A 496 4.19 2.54 -0.90
C ALA A 496 3.72 3.31 -2.15
N ILE A 497 3.65 4.65 -2.06
CA ILE A 497 3.23 5.53 -3.16
C ILE A 497 4.26 5.49 -4.30
N GLY A 498 5.56 5.55 -3.99
CA GLY A 498 6.63 5.48 -5.00
C GLY A 498 6.65 4.12 -5.73
N SER A 499 6.53 3.02 -5.00
CA SER A 499 6.46 1.69 -5.60
C SER A 499 5.22 1.50 -6.47
N ALA A 500 4.09 2.09 -6.08
CA ALA A 500 2.87 2.06 -6.87
C ALA A 500 3.02 2.78 -8.23
N ALA A 501 3.79 3.87 -8.28
CA ALA A 501 4.05 4.58 -9.53
C ALA A 501 4.84 3.71 -10.54
N LEU A 502 5.90 3.03 -10.08
CA LEU A 502 6.67 2.10 -10.92
C LEU A 502 5.82 0.90 -11.36
N THR A 503 5.05 0.33 -10.43
CA THR A 503 4.16 -0.81 -10.71
C THR A 503 3.08 -0.43 -11.72
N ALA A 504 2.49 0.76 -11.60
CA ALA A 504 1.45 1.23 -12.52
C ALA A 504 1.96 1.38 -13.97
N LEU A 505 3.22 1.79 -14.16
CA LEU A 505 3.85 1.81 -15.50
C LEU A 505 4.04 0.39 -16.06
N ALA A 506 4.46 -0.56 -15.24
CA ALA A 506 4.56 -1.96 -15.65
C ALA A 506 3.18 -2.53 -16.00
N LEU A 507 2.14 -2.20 -15.24
CA LEU A 507 0.76 -2.60 -15.52
C LEU A 507 0.21 -1.95 -16.81
N LEU A 508 0.54 -0.69 -17.07
CA LEU A 508 0.17 -0.02 -18.33
C LEU A 508 0.79 -0.73 -19.53
N ALA A 509 2.05 -1.13 -19.44
CA ALA A 509 2.68 -1.92 -20.48
C ALA A 509 2.05 -3.31 -20.62
N SER A 510 1.68 -3.95 -19.51
CA SER A 510 0.95 -5.24 -19.52
C SER A 510 -0.44 -5.11 -20.13
N TYR A 511 -1.12 -3.96 -19.98
CA TYR A 511 -2.39 -3.70 -20.65
C TYR A 511 -2.25 -3.73 -22.18
N ILE A 512 -1.18 -3.18 -22.73
CA ILE A 512 -0.91 -3.24 -24.18
C ILE A 512 -0.82 -4.70 -24.65
N GLU A 513 -0.09 -5.53 -23.90
CA GLU A 513 0.07 -6.95 -24.26
C GLU A 513 -1.27 -7.72 -24.15
N GLU A 514 -2.08 -7.43 -23.12
CA GLU A 514 -3.40 -8.08 -23.00
C GLU A 514 -4.36 -7.66 -24.11
N ILE A 515 -4.32 -6.42 -24.59
CA ILE A 515 -5.11 -5.99 -25.78
C ILE A 515 -4.69 -6.79 -27.01
N LYS A 516 -3.40 -7.02 -27.24
CA LYS A 516 -2.90 -7.82 -28.35
C LYS A 516 -3.44 -9.27 -28.29
N ILE A 517 -3.43 -9.87 -27.10
CA ILE A 517 -3.97 -11.21 -26.85
C ILE A 517 -5.49 -11.23 -27.08
N ALA A 518 -6.20 -10.22 -26.58
CA ALA A 518 -7.65 -10.10 -26.76
C ALA A 518 -8.04 -9.98 -28.26
N MET A 519 -7.29 -9.18 -29.02
CA MET A 519 -7.50 -9.06 -30.47
C MET A 519 -7.32 -10.40 -31.18
N ALA A 520 -6.28 -11.16 -30.84
CA ALA A 520 -6.03 -12.47 -31.40
C ALA A 520 -7.16 -13.46 -31.10
N ARG A 521 -7.72 -13.44 -29.87
CA ARG A 521 -8.88 -14.28 -29.49
C ARG A 521 -10.13 -13.97 -30.31
N VAL A 522 -10.36 -12.70 -30.61
CA VAL A 522 -11.53 -12.25 -31.40
C VAL A 522 -11.27 -12.40 -32.91
N GLY A 523 -10.04 -12.75 -33.31
CA GLY A 523 -9.62 -12.88 -34.69
C GLY A 523 -9.43 -11.54 -35.42
N THR A 524 -9.26 -10.45 -34.66
CA THR A 524 -8.98 -9.12 -35.21
C THR A 524 -7.51 -9.01 -35.54
N GLN A 525 -7.20 -8.67 -36.80
CA GLN A 525 -5.84 -8.47 -37.28
C GLN A 525 -5.41 -7.00 -37.13
N MET A 526 -4.13 -6.77 -36.99
CA MET A 526 -3.53 -5.44 -36.92
C MET A 526 -2.81 -5.10 -38.23
N THR A 527 -2.70 -3.81 -38.52
CA THR A 527 -1.85 -3.29 -39.58
C THR A 527 -0.56 -2.77 -38.95
N ASN A 528 0.60 -3.28 -39.38
CA ASN A 528 1.90 -2.82 -38.90
C ASN A 528 2.26 -1.43 -39.47
N VAL A 529 3.35 -0.86 -39.02
CA VAL A 529 3.86 0.44 -39.50
C VAL A 529 4.15 0.44 -41.01
N ALA A 530 4.51 -0.72 -41.58
CA ALA A 530 4.76 -0.87 -43.02
C ALA A 530 3.45 -1.02 -43.86
N GLY A 531 2.27 -1.04 -43.23
CA GLY A 531 0.99 -1.21 -43.92
C GLY A 531 0.58 -2.65 -44.18
N GLU A 532 1.29 -3.65 -43.63
CA GLU A 532 1.01 -5.07 -43.81
C GLU A 532 0.06 -5.55 -42.69
N THR A 533 -0.84 -6.43 -43.03
CA THR A 533 -1.75 -7.07 -42.07
C THR A 533 -1.01 -8.19 -41.34
N ILE A 534 -0.93 -8.11 -40.01
CA ILE A 534 -0.24 -9.06 -39.14
C ILE A 534 -1.17 -9.57 -38.04
N ASP A 535 -0.84 -10.73 -37.48
CA ASP A 535 -1.44 -11.21 -36.24
C ASP A 535 -1.13 -10.26 -35.10
N ALA A 536 -2.12 -9.88 -34.29
CA ALA A 536 -1.97 -8.93 -33.20
C ALA A 536 -0.92 -9.36 -32.17
N THR A 537 -0.76 -10.67 -31.94
CA THR A 537 0.26 -11.17 -30.98
C THR A 537 1.70 -10.93 -31.45
N LYS A 538 1.90 -10.81 -32.76
CA LYS A 538 3.20 -10.52 -33.37
C LYS A 538 3.48 -9.02 -33.53
N ALA A 539 2.48 -8.19 -33.28
CA ALA A 539 2.61 -6.73 -33.36
C ALA A 539 3.60 -6.20 -32.33
N THR A 540 4.44 -5.29 -32.78
CA THR A 540 5.33 -4.56 -31.89
C THR A 540 4.61 -3.43 -31.19
N ILE A 541 5.21 -2.85 -30.13
CA ILE A 541 4.64 -1.66 -29.46
C ILE A 541 4.49 -0.48 -30.45
N PRO A 542 5.45 -0.15 -31.31
CA PRO A 542 5.25 0.85 -32.38
C PRO A 542 4.07 0.54 -33.32
N ASP A 543 3.88 -0.72 -33.73
CA ASP A 543 2.73 -1.11 -34.53
C ASP A 543 1.40 -0.88 -33.79
N PHE A 544 1.34 -1.27 -32.52
CA PHE A 544 0.21 -1.04 -31.63
C PHE A 544 -0.11 0.46 -31.49
N MET A 545 0.90 1.27 -31.20
CA MET A 545 0.75 2.73 -31.03
C MET A 545 0.24 3.39 -32.32
N ASN A 546 0.74 2.94 -33.47
CA ASN A 546 0.29 3.44 -34.76
C ASN A 546 -1.13 2.99 -35.08
N PHE A 547 -1.48 1.72 -34.89
CA PHE A 547 -2.80 1.17 -35.16
C PHE A 547 -3.89 1.86 -34.36
N PHE A 548 -3.72 2.03 -33.06
CA PHE A 548 -4.65 2.71 -32.18
C PHE A 548 -4.50 4.24 -32.15
N GLN A 549 -3.56 4.78 -32.90
CA GLN A 549 -3.23 6.20 -32.96
C GLN A 549 -2.99 6.79 -31.55
N VAL A 550 -2.22 6.09 -30.73
CA VAL A 550 -1.92 6.51 -29.36
C VAL A 550 -0.86 7.60 -29.36
N ASN A 551 -1.28 8.82 -29.51
CA ASN A 551 -0.44 10.00 -29.45
C ASN A 551 -1.22 11.17 -28.81
N LEU A 552 -0.49 12.16 -28.33
CA LEU A 552 -1.09 13.32 -27.62
C LEU A 552 -2.02 14.19 -28.47
N MET A 553 -1.93 14.08 -29.79
CA MET A 553 -2.83 14.83 -30.71
C MET A 553 -4.17 14.11 -30.92
N ASN A 554 -4.28 12.84 -30.52
CA ASN A 554 -5.54 12.12 -30.58
C ASN A 554 -6.47 12.60 -29.45
N PRO A 555 -7.64 13.15 -29.78
CA PRO A 555 -8.58 13.64 -28.76
C PRO A 555 -9.01 12.57 -27.74
N LYS A 556 -9.11 11.30 -28.16
CA LYS A 556 -9.46 10.21 -27.24
C LYS A 556 -8.43 10.01 -26.14
N VAL A 557 -7.13 10.10 -26.47
CA VAL A 557 -6.03 10.02 -25.51
C VAL A 557 -6.06 11.22 -24.57
N LEU A 558 -6.23 12.42 -25.11
CA LEU A 558 -6.25 13.64 -24.31
C LEU A 558 -7.45 13.69 -23.36
N VAL A 559 -8.66 13.34 -23.84
CA VAL A 559 -9.86 13.26 -23.00
C VAL A 559 -9.71 12.18 -21.95
N GLY A 560 -9.16 11.01 -22.31
CA GLY A 560 -8.83 9.94 -21.36
C GLY A 560 -7.91 10.47 -20.24
N ALA A 561 -6.83 11.18 -20.59
CA ALA A 561 -5.91 11.76 -19.61
C ALA A 561 -6.59 12.77 -18.66
N PHE A 562 -7.46 13.62 -19.17
CA PHE A 562 -8.22 14.53 -18.32
C PHE A 562 -9.18 13.79 -17.38
N ILE A 563 -9.85 12.72 -17.86
CA ILE A 563 -10.72 11.88 -17.02
C ILE A 563 -9.90 11.17 -15.95
N GLY A 564 -8.70 10.67 -16.28
CA GLY A 564 -7.80 10.04 -15.32
C GLY A 564 -7.33 10.98 -14.22
N ALA A 565 -6.90 12.19 -14.60
CA ALA A 565 -6.53 13.23 -13.64
C ALA A 565 -7.73 13.64 -12.76
N MET A 566 -8.89 13.86 -13.38
CA MET A 566 -10.13 14.16 -12.65
C MET A 566 -10.50 13.05 -11.69
N ALA A 567 -10.35 11.78 -12.07
CA ALA A 567 -10.71 10.64 -11.23
C ALA A 567 -9.94 10.64 -9.91
N ALA A 568 -8.65 10.99 -9.91
CA ALA A 568 -7.85 11.10 -8.70
C ALA A 568 -8.40 12.18 -7.74
N PHE A 569 -8.72 13.36 -8.26
CA PHE A 569 -9.31 14.45 -7.47
C PHE A 569 -10.73 14.14 -6.99
N LEU A 570 -11.56 13.58 -7.87
CA LEU A 570 -12.92 13.17 -7.51
C LEU A 570 -12.92 12.12 -6.40
N PHE A 571 -12.04 11.12 -6.49
CA PHE A 571 -11.87 10.11 -5.48
C PHE A 571 -11.48 10.72 -4.13
N CYS A 572 -10.50 11.62 -4.10
CA CYS A 572 -10.12 12.34 -2.89
C CYS A 572 -11.27 13.16 -2.31
N GLY A 573 -11.99 13.90 -3.13
CA GLY A 573 -13.14 14.69 -2.68
C GLY A 573 -14.24 13.82 -2.06
N LEU A 574 -14.51 12.66 -2.66
CA LEU A 574 -15.48 11.69 -2.13
C LEU A 574 -15.04 11.07 -0.80
N THR A 575 -13.77 10.65 -0.69
CA THR A 575 -13.25 10.03 0.53
C THR A 575 -13.12 11.04 1.67
N MET A 576 -12.67 12.25 1.41
CA MET A 576 -12.65 13.35 2.39
C MET A 576 -14.06 13.71 2.87
N GLY A 577 -15.01 13.85 1.95
CA GLY A 577 -16.41 14.08 2.29
C GLY A 577 -17.02 12.95 3.11
N ALA A 578 -16.64 11.70 2.82
CA ALA A 578 -17.06 10.52 3.56
C ALA A 578 -16.54 10.55 5.02
N VAL A 579 -15.26 10.87 5.20
CA VAL A 579 -14.67 11.05 6.54
C VAL A 579 -15.42 12.15 7.31
N GLY A 580 -15.64 13.32 6.67
CA GLY A 580 -16.34 14.43 7.31
C GLY A 580 -17.76 14.07 7.76
N ARG A 581 -18.52 13.34 6.95
CA ARG A 581 -19.87 12.88 7.33
C ARG A 581 -19.86 11.85 8.47
N ALA A 582 -18.91 10.92 8.44
CA ALA A 582 -18.75 9.91 9.48
C ALA A 582 -18.28 10.55 10.79
N ALA A 583 -17.30 11.46 10.72
CA ALA A 583 -16.81 12.23 11.86
C ALA A 583 -17.92 13.09 12.51
N GLY A 584 -18.78 13.73 11.72
CA GLY A 584 -19.91 14.50 12.25
C GLY A 584 -20.83 13.66 13.14
N LYS A 585 -21.13 12.41 12.74
CA LYS A 585 -21.95 11.49 13.56
C LYS A 585 -21.24 11.10 14.86
N MET A 586 -19.92 10.92 14.82
CA MET A 586 -19.12 10.58 15.99
C MET A 586 -19.07 11.76 16.97
N VAL A 587 -18.82 12.97 16.47
CA VAL A 587 -18.85 14.22 17.27
C VAL A 587 -20.20 14.38 18.01
N GLU A 588 -21.31 14.17 17.31
CA GLU A 588 -22.64 14.24 17.91
C GLU A 588 -22.83 13.17 19.00
N GLU A 589 -22.37 11.95 18.80
CA GLU A 589 -22.46 10.88 19.78
C GLU A 589 -21.61 11.15 21.02
N VAL A 590 -20.37 11.61 20.88
CA VAL A 590 -19.51 11.96 22.00
C VAL A 590 -20.13 13.10 22.83
N ARG A 591 -20.64 14.16 22.16
CA ARG A 591 -21.35 15.25 22.81
C ARG A 591 -22.61 14.77 23.51
N ARG A 592 -23.38 13.83 22.93
CA ARG A 592 -24.54 13.21 23.55
C ARG A 592 -24.16 12.50 24.85
N GLN A 593 -23.13 11.67 24.82
CA GLN A 593 -22.70 10.94 26.00
C GLN A 593 -22.22 11.87 27.10
N PHE A 594 -21.45 12.91 26.80
CA PHE A 594 -21.04 13.90 27.81
C PHE A 594 -22.21 14.65 28.45
N ARG A 595 -23.33 14.83 27.75
CA ARG A 595 -24.53 15.49 28.29
C ARG A 595 -25.43 14.53 29.08
N GLU A 596 -25.57 13.28 28.61
CA GLU A 596 -26.61 12.37 29.14
C GLU A 596 -26.07 11.40 30.18
N ILE A 597 -24.80 10.98 30.11
CA ILE A 597 -24.19 10.08 31.07
C ILE A 597 -23.61 10.91 32.22
N LYS A 598 -24.31 10.88 33.37
CA LYS A 598 -23.87 11.61 34.57
C LYS A 598 -22.53 11.09 35.09
N GLY A 599 -21.65 12.01 35.45
CA GLY A 599 -20.37 11.67 36.06
C GLY A 599 -19.29 11.22 35.08
N ILE A 600 -19.53 11.30 33.76
CA ILE A 600 -18.54 10.88 32.76
C ILE A 600 -17.29 11.81 32.76
N LEU A 601 -17.50 13.13 32.82
CA LEU A 601 -16.40 14.10 32.87
C LEU A 601 -15.68 14.12 34.23
N GLU A 602 -16.39 13.75 35.32
CA GLU A 602 -15.82 13.61 36.65
C GLU A 602 -15.14 12.25 36.89
N GLY A 603 -15.15 11.34 35.87
CA GLY A 603 -14.55 10.02 35.97
C GLY A 603 -15.31 8.99 36.82
N THR A 604 -16.54 9.31 37.21
CA THR A 604 -17.42 8.40 38.00
C THR A 604 -18.43 7.64 37.17
N GLY A 605 -18.69 8.13 35.92
CA GLY A 605 -19.54 7.47 34.93
C GLY A 605 -18.72 6.67 33.94
N THR A 606 -19.27 5.60 33.36
CA THR A 606 -18.62 4.77 32.36
C THR A 606 -19.13 5.15 30.98
N PRO A 607 -18.23 5.50 29.99
CA PRO A 607 -18.62 5.75 28.63
C PRO A 607 -19.16 4.49 27.92
N ASP A 608 -20.08 4.68 26.99
CA ASP A 608 -20.51 3.63 26.08
C ASP A 608 -19.56 3.57 24.83
N TYR A 609 -18.41 2.93 25.02
CA TYR A 609 -17.43 2.73 23.95
C TYR A 609 -18.00 1.91 22.77
N GLY A 610 -18.89 0.94 23.07
CA GLY A 610 -19.48 0.07 22.07
C GLY A 610 -20.29 0.82 21.04
N ARG A 611 -21.01 1.87 21.47
CA ARG A 611 -21.82 2.71 20.58
C ARG A 611 -20.95 3.51 19.59
N CYS A 612 -19.82 4.03 20.03
CA CYS A 612 -18.87 4.72 19.13
C CYS A 612 -18.28 3.77 18.08
N VAL A 613 -17.88 2.56 18.48
CA VAL A 613 -17.41 1.52 17.56
C VAL A 613 -18.49 1.16 16.52
N GLU A 614 -19.75 1.04 16.95
CA GLU A 614 -20.87 0.73 16.07
C GLU A 614 -21.11 1.83 15.03
N ILE A 615 -21.10 3.10 15.45
CA ILE A 615 -21.32 4.27 14.57
C ILE A 615 -20.21 4.37 13.53
N SER A 616 -18.93 4.27 13.94
CA SER A 616 -17.80 4.25 12.98
C SER A 616 -17.92 3.11 12.02
N THR A 617 -18.25 1.90 12.46
CA THR A 617 -18.41 0.72 11.60
C THR A 617 -19.51 0.93 10.56
N GLN A 618 -20.70 1.35 10.97
CA GLN A 618 -21.84 1.56 10.06
C GLN A 618 -21.54 2.68 9.05
N SER A 619 -20.95 3.78 9.52
CA SER A 619 -20.60 4.91 8.66
C SER A 619 -19.53 4.51 7.62
N ALA A 620 -18.48 3.84 8.04
CA ALA A 620 -17.43 3.37 7.13
C ALA A 620 -17.96 2.43 6.06
N GLN A 621 -18.81 1.46 6.42
CA GLN A 621 -19.43 0.51 5.50
C GLN A 621 -20.31 1.18 4.43
N HIS A 622 -21.04 2.23 4.82
CA HIS A 622 -21.91 2.95 3.89
C HIS A 622 -21.10 3.89 2.98
N GLU A 623 -20.17 4.62 3.56
CA GLU A 623 -19.44 5.69 2.86
C GLU A 623 -18.34 5.17 1.92
N MET A 624 -17.80 3.95 2.13
CA MET A 624 -16.75 3.40 1.28
C MET A 624 -17.25 2.92 -0.09
N ILE A 625 -18.56 2.71 -0.27
CA ILE A 625 -19.11 2.06 -1.48
C ILE A 625 -18.87 2.92 -2.71
N ILE A 626 -19.24 4.20 -2.66
CA ILE A 626 -19.17 5.10 -3.83
C ILE A 626 -17.74 5.32 -4.31
N PRO A 627 -16.76 5.69 -3.45
CA PRO A 627 -15.38 5.84 -3.87
C PRO A 627 -14.78 4.56 -4.44
N SER A 628 -15.10 3.40 -3.84
CA SER A 628 -14.56 2.12 -4.30
C SER A 628 -15.13 1.68 -5.66
N LEU A 629 -16.42 1.87 -5.90
CA LEU A 629 -17.05 1.57 -7.19
C LEU A 629 -16.54 2.48 -8.30
N LEU A 630 -16.22 3.74 -8.01
CA LEU A 630 -15.71 4.68 -8.99
C LEU A 630 -14.42 4.18 -9.65
N ALA A 631 -13.51 3.56 -8.87
CA ALA A 631 -12.27 2.99 -9.36
C ALA A 631 -12.48 1.85 -10.39
N ILE A 632 -13.61 1.15 -10.29
CA ILE A 632 -13.97 0.06 -11.19
C ILE A 632 -14.75 0.60 -12.40
N ILE A 633 -15.70 1.51 -12.18
CA ILE A 633 -16.62 1.98 -13.21
C ILE A 633 -15.92 2.87 -14.24
N ILE A 634 -15.04 3.78 -13.81
CA ILE A 634 -14.40 4.74 -14.72
C ILE A 634 -13.63 4.04 -15.85
N PRO A 635 -12.67 3.11 -15.59
CA PRO A 635 -11.94 2.47 -16.67
C PRO A 635 -12.84 1.64 -17.59
N VAL A 636 -13.89 1.02 -17.07
CA VAL A 636 -14.86 0.28 -17.88
C VAL A 636 -15.59 1.22 -18.84
N VAL A 637 -16.13 2.32 -18.35
CA VAL A 637 -16.87 3.31 -19.16
C VAL A 637 -15.96 3.94 -20.21
N VAL A 638 -14.74 4.32 -19.83
CA VAL A 638 -13.76 4.90 -20.77
C VAL A 638 -13.36 3.87 -21.83
N GLY A 639 -13.15 2.62 -21.45
CA GLY A 639 -12.82 1.54 -22.39
C GLY A 639 -13.94 1.33 -23.43
N LEU A 640 -15.19 1.30 -23.01
CA LEU A 640 -16.33 1.11 -23.90
C LEU A 640 -16.64 2.32 -24.78
N LEU A 641 -16.42 3.55 -24.29
CA LEU A 641 -16.77 4.78 -25.02
C LEU A 641 -15.62 5.34 -25.87
N LEU A 642 -14.39 5.31 -25.34
CA LEU A 642 -13.23 5.90 -25.98
C LEU A 642 -12.25 4.87 -26.55
N GLY A 643 -12.46 3.58 -26.24
CA GLY A 643 -11.62 2.49 -26.70
C GLY A 643 -10.23 2.49 -26.07
N VAL A 644 -9.32 1.70 -26.66
CA VAL A 644 -7.96 1.46 -26.17
C VAL A 644 -7.17 2.77 -25.99
N ALA A 645 -7.22 3.68 -26.95
CA ALA A 645 -6.52 4.97 -26.89
C ALA A 645 -7.00 5.82 -25.69
N GLY A 646 -8.31 5.84 -25.42
CA GLY A 646 -8.87 6.54 -24.27
C GLY A 646 -8.43 5.95 -22.94
N VAL A 647 -8.37 4.62 -22.83
CA VAL A 647 -7.87 3.93 -21.61
C VAL A 647 -6.40 4.22 -21.36
N LEU A 648 -5.55 4.21 -22.38
CA LEU A 648 -4.14 4.58 -22.21
C LEU A 648 -3.99 6.03 -21.71
N GLY A 649 -4.78 6.96 -22.25
CA GLY A 649 -4.87 8.33 -21.74
C GLY A 649 -5.29 8.36 -20.27
N LEU A 650 -6.37 7.63 -19.92
CA LEU A 650 -6.89 7.50 -18.55
C LEU A 650 -5.81 7.06 -17.55
N LEU A 651 -5.08 6.00 -17.90
CA LEU A 651 -4.06 5.42 -17.03
C LEU A 651 -2.87 6.38 -16.82
N VAL A 652 -2.42 7.04 -17.89
CA VAL A 652 -1.33 8.05 -17.80
C VAL A 652 -1.77 9.26 -16.97
N GLY A 653 -2.96 9.82 -17.24
CA GLY A 653 -3.47 10.96 -16.50
C GLY A 653 -3.74 10.65 -15.02
N GLY A 654 -4.32 9.47 -14.76
CA GLY A 654 -4.57 8.95 -13.42
C GLY A 654 -3.27 8.72 -12.64
N LEU A 655 -2.25 8.16 -13.29
CA LEU A 655 -0.94 7.94 -12.67
C LEU A 655 -0.26 9.27 -12.34
N ALA A 656 -0.16 10.20 -13.28
CA ALA A 656 0.54 11.47 -13.07
C ALA A 656 -0.12 12.32 -11.97
N ALA A 657 -1.43 12.49 -12.02
CA ALA A 657 -2.16 13.26 -11.03
C ALA A 657 -2.26 12.52 -9.69
N GLY A 658 -2.59 11.23 -9.71
CA GLY A 658 -2.78 10.45 -8.51
C GLY A 658 -1.49 10.26 -7.71
N PHE A 659 -0.35 10.02 -8.36
CA PHE A 659 0.95 9.91 -7.70
C PHE A 659 1.34 11.21 -6.98
N THR A 660 1.31 12.34 -7.70
CA THR A 660 1.65 13.65 -7.12
C THR A 660 0.70 14.03 -5.99
N LEU A 661 -0.60 13.80 -6.16
CA LEU A 661 -1.61 14.09 -5.15
C LEU A 661 -1.45 13.21 -3.91
N ALA A 662 -1.13 11.93 -4.08
CA ALA A 662 -0.89 11.00 -2.97
C ALA A 662 0.32 11.43 -2.13
N VAL A 663 1.45 11.80 -2.76
CA VAL A 663 2.63 12.32 -2.07
C VAL A 663 2.30 13.61 -1.32
N PHE A 664 1.62 14.55 -1.99
CA PHE A 664 1.20 15.81 -1.37
C PHE A 664 0.36 15.55 -0.11
N MET A 665 -0.69 14.76 -0.22
CA MET A 665 -1.61 14.51 0.88
C MET A 665 -0.95 13.80 2.05
N SER A 666 -0.20 12.73 1.78
CA SER A 666 0.47 11.96 2.84
C SER A 666 1.50 12.79 3.58
N ASN A 667 2.30 13.59 2.88
CA ASN A 667 3.33 14.42 3.50
C ASN A 667 2.75 15.63 4.24
N ALA A 668 1.72 16.27 3.68
CA ALA A 668 1.03 17.37 4.37
C ALA A 668 0.41 16.90 5.68
N GLY A 669 -0.32 15.77 5.65
CA GLY A 669 -0.94 15.18 6.83
C GLY A 669 0.07 14.78 7.89
N GLY A 670 1.15 14.09 7.51
CA GLY A 670 2.22 13.70 8.43
C GLY A 670 2.97 14.90 9.04
N ALA A 671 3.12 15.97 8.26
CA ALA A 671 3.76 17.19 8.75
C ALA A 671 2.89 17.94 9.78
N TRP A 672 1.56 17.99 9.60
CA TRP A 672 0.65 18.59 10.58
C TRP A 672 0.63 17.80 11.90
N ASP A 673 0.56 16.49 11.83
CA ASP A 673 0.56 15.61 13.01
C ASP A 673 1.84 15.81 13.83
N ASN A 674 3.01 15.72 13.20
CA ASN A 674 4.28 15.96 13.88
C ASN A 674 4.49 17.42 14.32
N ALA A 675 3.83 18.38 13.67
CA ALA A 675 3.82 19.78 14.14
C ALA A 675 3.02 19.91 15.44
N LYS A 676 1.90 19.19 15.59
CA LYS A 676 1.12 19.08 16.85
C LYS A 676 2.01 18.48 17.95
N LYS A 677 2.65 17.35 17.69
CA LYS A 677 3.52 16.67 18.66
C LYS A 677 4.71 17.53 19.10
N TYR A 678 5.29 18.30 18.18
CA TYR A 678 6.35 19.26 18.52
C TYR A 678 5.88 20.35 19.51
N VAL A 679 4.64 20.81 19.40
CA VAL A 679 4.05 21.74 20.39
C VAL A 679 3.81 21.02 21.71
N GLU A 680 3.30 19.81 21.69
CA GLU A 680 3.00 18.99 22.88
C GLU A 680 4.24 18.70 23.73
N GLU A 681 5.43 18.64 23.13
CA GLU A 681 6.73 18.51 23.83
C GLU A 681 7.14 19.74 24.67
N GLY A 682 6.30 20.78 24.70
CA GLY A 682 6.51 22.00 25.49
C GLY A 682 6.94 23.20 24.64
N ASN A 683 7.08 23.07 23.32
CA ASN A 683 7.36 24.20 22.45
C ASN A 683 6.10 25.08 22.31
N PHE A 684 6.28 26.40 22.12
CA PHE A 684 5.20 27.38 21.87
C PHE A 684 4.09 27.37 22.95
N GLY A 685 4.39 26.97 24.17
CA GLY A 685 3.45 26.95 25.30
C GLY A 685 2.94 25.55 25.68
N GLY A 686 3.24 24.52 24.91
CA GLY A 686 2.92 23.12 25.24
C GLY A 686 1.45 22.76 25.17
N LYS A 687 1.12 21.60 25.73
CA LYS A 687 -0.27 21.06 25.76
C LYS A 687 -1.26 22.05 26.41
N GLY A 688 -2.41 22.24 25.81
CA GLY A 688 -3.48 23.14 26.25
C GLY A 688 -3.33 24.60 25.85
N SER A 689 -2.21 25.01 25.26
CA SER A 689 -2.01 26.37 24.73
C SER A 689 -2.86 26.67 23.49
N ASP A 690 -2.99 27.95 23.14
CA ASP A 690 -3.68 28.34 21.89
C ASP A 690 -2.92 27.80 20.65
N ALA A 691 -1.60 27.74 20.73
CA ALA A 691 -0.77 27.11 19.70
C ALA A 691 -1.10 25.62 19.53
N HIS A 692 -1.23 24.90 20.64
CA HIS A 692 -1.63 23.49 20.62
C HIS A 692 -3.02 23.32 19.97
N LYS A 693 -4.01 24.12 20.37
CA LYS A 693 -5.36 24.07 19.75
C LYS A 693 -5.33 24.36 18.25
N ALA A 694 -4.50 25.30 17.81
CA ALA A 694 -4.32 25.60 16.39
C ALA A 694 -3.69 24.45 15.63
N THR A 695 -2.71 23.76 16.22
CA THR A 695 -2.07 22.59 15.59
C THR A 695 -2.98 21.36 15.57
N ILE A 696 -3.83 21.13 16.60
CA ILE A 696 -4.88 20.09 16.56
C ILE A 696 -5.82 20.31 15.36
N VAL A 697 -6.27 21.53 15.11
CA VAL A 697 -7.10 21.81 13.93
C VAL A 697 -6.38 21.49 12.63
N GLY A 698 -5.08 21.77 12.54
CA GLY A 698 -4.26 21.41 11.38
C GLY A 698 -4.16 19.91 11.19
N ASP A 699 -3.93 19.17 12.27
CA ASP A 699 -3.86 17.70 12.28
C ASP A 699 -5.20 17.07 11.87
N THR A 700 -6.30 17.53 12.44
CA THR A 700 -7.67 17.09 12.07
C THR A 700 -7.96 17.27 10.57
N VAL A 701 -7.43 18.33 9.92
CA VAL A 701 -7.51 18.51 8.46
C VAL A 701 -6.59 17.53 7.75
N GLY A 702 -5.42 17.25 8.32
CA GLY A 702 -4.40 16.36 7.78
C GLY A 702 -4.74 14.88 7.85
N ASP A 703 -5.55 14.47 8.82
CA ASP A 703 -5.92 13.08 9.06
C ASP A 703 -6.57 12.39 7.85
N PRO A 704 -7.62 12.94 7.23
CA PRO A 704 -8.14 12.37 5.99
C PRO A 704 -7.12 12.33 4.86
N PHE A 705 -6.16 13.26 4.85
CA PHE A 705 -5.10 13.32 3.84
C PHE A 705 -4.14 12.15 3.98
N LYS A 706 -3.57 11.96 5.19
CA LYS A 706 -2.50 10.99 5.42
C LYS A 706 -2.97 9.55 5.54
N ASP A 707 -4.19 9.31 6.03
CA ASP A 707 -4.64 7.97 6.44
C ASP A 707 -5.81 7.42 5.62
N THR A 708 -6.54 8.27 4.87
CA THR A 708 -7.64 7.82 4.00
C THR A 708 -7.36 8.09 2.53
N SER A 709 -7.37 9.34 2.10
CA SER A 709 -7.34 9.71 0.69
C SER A 709 -5.96 9.47 0.06
N GLY A 710 -4.88 9.95 0.69
CA GLY A 710 -3.51 9.83 0.17
C GLY A 710 -3.11 8.37 -0.12
N PRO A 711 -3.12 7.48 0.88
CA PRO A 711 -2.78 6.08 0.67
C PRO A 711 -3.73 5.33 -0.27
N SER A 712 -5.00 5.69 -0.32
CA SER A 712 -5.96 5.02 -1.21
C SER A 712 -5.78 5.39 -2.69
N LEU A 713 -5.12 6.51 -3.00
CA LEU A 713 -4.80 6.89 -4.37
C LEU A 713 -3.84 5.93 -5.06
N ASN A 714 -2.87 5.37 -4.33
CA ASN A 714 -1.95 4.40 -4.91
C ASN A 714 -2.67 3.12 -5.33
N ILE A 715 -3.70 2.70 -4.57
CA ILE A 715 -4.55 1.57 -4.92
C ILE A 715 -5.46 1.93 -6.11
N LEU A 716 -6.04 3.13 -6.11
CA LEU A 716 -6.88 3.62 -7.21
C LEU A 716 -6.15 3.50 -8.56
N ILE A 717 -4.90 4.01 -8.63
CA ILE A 717 -4.10 4.00 -9.86
C ILE A 717 -3.88 2.56 -10.36
N LYS A 718 -3.50 1.66 -9.47
CA LYS A 718 -3.25 0.25 -9.81
C LYS A 718 -4.54 -0.49 -10.16
N LEU A 719 -5.62 -0.27 -9.40
CA LEU A 719 -6.90 -0.91 -9.66
C LEU A 719 -7.49 -0.49 -11.02
N MET A 720 -7.40 0.80 -11.39
CA MET A 720 -7.82 1.24 -12.71
C MET A 720 -7.04 0.50 -13.83
N SER A 721 -5.74 0.29 -13.65
CA SER A 721 -4.92 -0.48 -14.59
C SER A 721 -5.34 -1.95 -14.64
N MET A 722 -5.55 -2.58 -13.49
CA MET A 722 -5.99 -3.98 -13.40
C MET A 722 -7.38 -4.20 -13.99
N VAL A 723 -8.31 -3.30 -13.71
CA VAL A 723 -9.66 -3.33 -14.32
C VAL A 723 -9.56 -3.20 -15.84
N SER A 724 -8.70 -2.30 -16.33
CA SER A 724 -8.48 -2.13 -17.78
C SER A 724 -7.93 -3.40 -18.42
N ILE A 725 -6.98 -4.08 -17.78
CA ILE A 725 -6.41 -5.36 -18.23
C ILE A 725 -7.50 -6.43 -18.33
N VAL A 726 -8.30 -6.58 -17.28
CA VAL A 726 -9.38 -7.58 -17.25
C VAL A 726 -10.48 -7.26 -18.28
N MET A 727 -10.72 -5.98 -18.55
CA MET A 727 -11.71 -5.51 -19.53
C MET A 727 -11.16 -5.38 -20.96
N ALA A 728 -9.95 -5.86 -21.23
CA ALA A 728 -9.34 -5.79 -22.56
C ALA A 728 -10.20 -6.48 -23.63
N GLY A 729 -10.72 -7.68 -23.36
CA GLY A 729 -11.61 -8.41 -24.28
C GLY A 729 -12.85 -7.62 -24.68
N PRO A 730 -13.69 -7.17 -23.75
CA PRO A 730 -14.83 -6.29 -24.04
C PRO A 730 -14.45 -4.99 -24.75
N THR A 731 -13.36 -4.36 -24.37
CA THR A 731 -12.89 -3.12 -25.02
C THR A 731 -12.57 -3.36 -26.50
N VAL A 732 -11.91 -4.48 -26.82
CA VAL A 732 -11.61 -4.87 -28.21
C VAL A 732 -12.88 -5.27 -28.96
N ALA A 733 -13.81 -5.95 -28.33
CA ALA A 733 -15.07 -6.37 -28.97
C ALA A 733 -15.98 -5.19 -29.36
N CYS A 734 -15.77 -4.02 -28.79
CA CYS A 734 -16.47 -2.78 -29.12
C CYS A 734 -15.75 -1.92 -30.19
N LEU A 735 -14.58 -2.37 -30.69
CA LEU A 735 -13.86 -1.71 -31.79
C LEU A 735 -14.52 -2.05 -33.15
#